data_9303fc50fb4e9f93ca80ed849bb4dff0
#
_entry.id   9303fc50fb4e9f93ca80ed849bb4dff0
#
_cell.length_a   1.000
_cell.length_b   1.000
_cell.length_c   1.000
_cell.angle_alpha   90.00
_cell.angle_beta   90.00
_cell.angle_gamma   90.00
#
_symmetry.space_group_name_H-M   'P 1'
#
loop_
_entity.id
_entity.type
_entity.pdbx_description
1 polymer ?
#
loop_
_entity_poly.entity_id
_entity_poly.type
_entity_poly.pdbx_seq_one_letter_code
_entity_poly.pdbx_strand_id
1 'polypeptide(L)'
;WYKYPVEKIGLYVPVTDGSTKKQADIFVYNDSNHTSPLIVIECKKEDVSEQEFAQATNQAFSYAHFTAGTIKYVWTTSGIKNAYFKFDKESSVRETVSDIPQHGVKKLSSYKYAYNGGSTASGQQLFPLAKVTESELTNIFKQAHQALWGGGELNPSEAFDELDKLIFCKIFDEKKDRDVGEPYDFQVIPVEPENNTEEAKAKAEAETNKRLLKRLTALYEEGRQIGERKNDPEIFKDNIKLNASKARTVVSYLEGVDLLSTDLDSKGRAFETFMGSFFRGDFGQYFTPRNIVSFIVDSLPITNKSKVIDTSCGSGGFLLHALDKVRKAATDKYPDYKTDIKQYQRWWPFWHNFAENNLFGIEINEQIARTAKMNMIIHDDGHTNVVASDGLVSPEVLQEKTGNSGFRRNSFEFIITNPPFGSVIKQTEKAYLHQYSLATKDVDWLNPASKAADRPSQSSEVLFIEQAEQYLADGGYLAIVLPDGILTNSSMQYVRDYISDTFRVVAVVSMPQTAFMATGAGVKSSVVFLKKYSKKEKEKRQSVRTGIQSSLLAESDNGMELFNLLEQKKKETAKYNKLIKAAEKDSDEDTKRFKDEKQAVIDGFDERIEKVKELLTESYEEQYKKSLINYPILMAIAEDIGFDATGKETGNNELIEISKELSKFIEAIENGKDRFFL
;
A
#
# COMPACT_ATOMS: atom_id res chain seq x y z
N TRP A 1 32.86 14.31 16.69
CA TRP A 1 33.07 13.12 15.85
C TRP A 1 34.50 12.61 16.12
N TYR A 2 34.71 11.34 16.40
CA TYR A 2 35.97 10.70 16.73
C TYR A 2 36.88 11.46 17.76
N LYS A 3 36.37 12.51 18.36
CA LYS A 3 37.04 13.33 19.43
C LYS A 3 38.46 13.87 19.08
N TYR A 4 38.80 13.91 17.81
CA TYR A 4 40.03 14.57 17.41
C TYR A 4 39.90 16.10 17.58
N PRO A 5 40.83 16.77 18.26
CA PRO A 5 40.86 18.24 18.37
C PRO A 5 40.98 18.87 16.99
N VAL A 6 40.31 20.04 16.81
CA VAL A 6 40.25 20.74 15.51
C VAL A 6 41.66 21.12 15.01
N GLU A 7 42.55 21.45 15.94
CA GLU A 7 43.94 21.75 15.64
C GLU A 7 44.77 20.57 15.12
N LYS A 8 44.22 19.36 15.17
CA LYS A 8 44.81 18.13 14.60
C LYS A 8 44.19 17.73 13.25
N ILE A 9 43.34 18.58 12.69
CA ILE A 9 42.63 18.29 11.45
C ILE A 9 43.09 19.24 10.35
N GLY A 10 43.63 18.74 9.26
CA GLY A 10 43.96 19.50 8.06
C GLY A 10 42.93 19.23 6.97
N LEU A 11 42.43 20.31 6.37
CA LEU A 11 41.53 20.24 5.25
C LEU A 11 42.26 20.58 3.95
N TYR A 12 41.89 19.86 2.85
CA TYR A 12 42.42 20.09 1.51
C TYR A 12 43.98 20.07 1.47
N VAL A 13 44.54 19.03 2.05
CA VAL A 13 46.00 18.90 2.24
C VAL A 13 46.70 18.53 0.93
N PRO A 14 47.69 19.32 0.47
CA PRO A 14 48.45 19.00 -0.74
C PRO A 14 49.28 17.72 -0.57
N VAL A 15 49.19 16.82 -1.51
CA VAL A 15 49.98 15.58 -1.60
C VAL A 15 50.70 15.57 -2.95
N THR A 16 52.00 15.32 -2.96
CA THR A 16 52.78 15.22 -4.19
C THR A 16 52.94 13.77 -4.54
N ASP A 17 52.32 13.34 -5.67
CA ASP A 17 52.42 12.02 -6.24
C ASP A 17 53.36 12.09 -7.46
N GLY A 18 54.61 11.78 -7.26
CA GLY A 18 55.66 11.96 -8.27
C GLY A 18 55.79 13.41 -8.70
N SER A 19 55.43 13.73 -9.95
CA SER A 19 55.46 15.09 -10.53
C SER A 19 54.10 15.80 -10.39
N THR A 20 53.06 15.14 -9.95
CA THR A 20 51.70 15.66 -9.92
C THR A 20 51.32 16.12 -8.50
N LYS A 21 50.89 17.37 -8.40
CA LYS A 21 50.28 17.88 -7.15
C LYS A 21 48.81 17.54 -7.12
N LYS A 22 48.41 16.82 -6.09
CA LYS A 22 47.01 16.44 -5.79
C LYS A 22 46.63 17.00 -4.43
N GLN A 23 45.38 16.89 -4.06
CA GLN A 23 44.85 17.39 -2.80
C GLN A 23 43.96 16.34 -2.17
N ALA A 24 44.26 15.94 -0.94
CA ALA A 24 43.39 15.08 -0.15
C ALA A 24 42.37 15.92 0.61
N ASP A 25 41.16 15.41 0.76
CA ASP A 25 40.10 16.18 1.39
C ASP A 25 40.38 16.49 2.87
N ILE A 26 40.75 15.45 3.66
CA ILE A 26 40.98 15.60 5.09
C ILE A 26 42.15 14.73 5.53
N PHE A 27 43.04 15.31 6.35
CA PHE A 27 44.01 14.61 7.15
C PHE A 27 43.77 14.80 8.63
N VAL A 28 43.95 13.70 9.41
CA VAL A 28 44.01 13.78 10.88
C VAL A 28 45.44 13.48 11.32
N TYR A 29 45.98 14.33 12.21
CA TYR A 29 47.35 14.27 12.70
C TYR A 29 47.44 13.85 14.17
N ASN A 30 48.54 13.23 14.54
CA ASN A 30 48.84 12.96 15.95
C ASN A 30 49.16 14.24 16.74
N ASP A 31 49.66 15.27 16.05
CA ASP A 31 50.12 16.52 16.64
C ASP A 31 49.43 17.74 16.01
N SER A 32 49.41 18.85 16.73
CA SER A 32 48.78 20.09 16.30
C SER A 32 49.62 20.92 15.30
N ASN A 33 50.88 20.52 15.06
CA ASN A 33 51.75 21.16 14.07
C ASN A 33 51.64 20.53 12.69
N HIS A 34 50.78 19.54 12.52
CA HIS A 34 50.53 18.81 11.27
C HIS A 34 51.79 18.10 10.72
N THR A 35 52.68 17.62 11.60
CA THR A 35 53.93 16.97 11.16
C THR A 35 53.80 15.44 11.13
N SER A 36 52.88 14.84 11.91
CA SER A 36 52.68 13.40 12.05
C SER A 36 51.28 13.01 11.60
N PRO A 37 51.05 12.75 10.29
CA PRO A 37 49.77 12.32 9.78
C PRO A 37 49.41 10.93 10.29
N LEU A 38 48.14 10.72 10.68
CA LEU A 38 47.61 9.47 11.23
C LEU A 38 46.54 8.84 10.33
N ILE A 39 45.60 9.66 9.83
CA ILE A 39 44.49 9.24 9.03
C ILE A 39 44.36 10.11 7.80
N VAL A 40 44.08 9.51 6.64
CA VAL A 40 43.64 10.22 5.45
C VAL A 40 42.17 9.88 5.17
N ILE A 41 41.39 10.89 4.84
CA ILE A 41 39.96 10.75 4.54
C ILE A 41 39.70 11.34 3.17
N GLU A 42 39.05 10.57 2.30
CA GLU A 42 38.56 10.99 0.99
C GLU A 42 37.04 11.02 0.98
N CYS A 43 36.48 12.14 0.61
CA CYS A 43 35.03 12.40 0.64
C CYS A 43 34.45 12.39 -0.79
N LYS A 44 33.31 11.77 -0.97
CA LYS A 44 32.55 11.75 -2.22
C LYS A 44 31.12 12.19 -1.97
N LYS A 45 30.39 12.48 -3.04
CA LYS A 45 28.94 12.77 -2.96
C LYS A 45 28.18 11.52 -2.57
N GLU A 46 26.99 11.70 -1.98
CA GLU A 46 26.13 10.62 -1.50
C GLU A 46 25.72 9.63 -2.61
N ASP A 47 25.49 10.14 -3.83
CA ASP A 47 25.07 9.41 -5.01
C ASP A 47 26.20 8.77 -5.81
N VAL A 48 27.42 8.68 -5.23
CA VAL A 48 28.60 8.13 -5.88
C VAL A 48 28.41 6.67 -6.30
N SER A 49 28.77 6.34 -7.54
CA SER A 49 28.75 4.96 -8.04
C SER A 49 29.79 4.07 -7.32
N GLU A 50 29.56 2.74 -7.32
CA GLU A 50 30.50 1.77 -6.72
C GLU A 50 31.90 1.90 -7.34
N GLN A 51 31.97 2.08 -8.65
CA GLN A 51 33.25 2.22 -9.36
C GLN A 51 33.98 3.50 -8.94
N GLU A 52 33.29 4.63 -8.85
CA GLU A 52 33.89 5.89 -8.43
C GLU A 52 34.28 5.85 -6.94
N PHE A 53 33.51 5.18 -6.08
CA PHE A 53 33.83 5.01 -4.66
C PHE A 53 35.10 4.13 -4.50
N ALA A 54 35.21 3.05 -5.28
CA ALA A 54 36.41 2.22 -5.31
C ALA A 54 37.64 2.99 -5.83
N GLN A 55 37.47 3.84 -6.86
CA GLN A 55 38.54 4.73 -7.35
C GLN A 55 38.96 5.75 -6.29
N ALA A 56 38.01 6.34 -5.56
CA ALA A 56 38.29 7.25 -4.45
C ALA A 56 39.08 6.53 -3.33
N THR A 57 38.73 5.30 -3.03
CA THR A 57 39.45 4.49 -2.06
C THR A 57 40.89 4.25 -2.50
N ASN A 58 41.12 3.94 -3.75
CA ASN A 58 42.48 3.79 -4.30
C ASN A 58 43.25 5.12 -4.30
N GLN A 59 42.56 6.24 -4.54
CA GLN A 59 43.11 7.58 -4.45
C GLN A 59 43.57 7.91 -3.02
N ALA A 60 42.75 7.60 -2.02
CA ALA A 60 43.11 7.76 -0.61
C ALA A 60 44.34 6.94 -0.20
N PHE A 61 44.45 5.71 -0.72
CA PHE A 61 45.67 4.89 -0.51
C PHE A 61 46.90 5.47 -1.21
N SER A 62 46.75 6.04 -2.39
CA SER A 62 47.83 6.77 -3.05
C SER A 62 48.33 7.93 -2.17
N TYR A 63 47.40 8.72 -1.61
CA TYR A 63 47.78 9.78 -0.67
C TYR A 63 48.50 9.22 0.57
N ALA A 64 48.00 8.14 1.16
CA ALA A 64 48.64 7.50 2.30
C ALA A 64 50.08 7.04 2.00
N HIS A 65 50.30 6.56 0.76
CA HIS A 65 51.61 6.07 0.33
C HIS A 65 52.62 7.21 0.11
N PHE A 66 52.19 8.29 -0.57
CA PHE A 66 53.09 9.38 -0.95
C PHE A 66 53.27 10.48 0.12
N THR A 67 52.43 10.49 1.14
CA THR A 67 52.57 11.46 2.26
C THR A 67 53.79 11.14 3.08
N ALA A 68 54.55 12.19 3.44
CA ALA A 68 55.65 12.08 4.40
C ALA A 68 55.10 11.67 5.79
N GLY A 69 55.72 10.69 6.45
CA GLY A 69 55.26 10.13 7.70
C GLY A 69 54.43 8.89 7.53
N THR A 70 53.90 8.34 8.63
CA THR A 70 53.21 7.05 8.67
C THR A 70 51.72 7.26 8.86
N ILE A 71 50.95 7.25 7.79
CA ILE A 71 49.49 7.12 7.85
C ILE A 71 49.13 5.70 8.21
N LYS A 72 48.38 5.53 9.30
CA LYS A 72 47.96 4.22 9.80
C LYS A 72 46.56 3.82 9.37
N TYR A 73 45.70 4.80 9.02
CA TYR A 73 44.34 4.54 8.65
C TYR A 73 43.93 5.32 7.38
N VAL A 74 43.13 4.68 6.57
CA VAL A 74 42.51 5.26 5.36
C VAL A 74 41.02 5.14 5.54
N TRP A 75 40.28 6.23 5.28
CA TRP A 75 38.85 6.29 5.33
C TRP A 75 38.33 6.93 4.03
N THR A 76 37.47 6.21 3.34
CA THR A 76 36.70 6.75 2.22
C THR A 76 35.25 6.86 2.63
N THR A 77 34.61 7.99 2.37
CA THR A 77 33.22 8.24 2.76
C THR A 77 32.46 9.00 1.69
N SER A 78 31.15 8.69 1.56
CA SER A 78 30.18 9.51 0.83
C SER A 78 29.10 10.08 1.76
N GLY A 79 29.36 10.06 3.08
CA GLY A 79 28.35 10.36 4.09
C GLY A 79 27.51 9.12 4.46
N ILE A 80 26.95 8.46 3.48
CA ILE A 80 26.14 7.21 3.65
C ILE A 80 27.05 5.98 3.61
N LYS A 81 27.96 5.93 2.65
CA LYS A 81 28.86 4.82 2.40
C LYS A 81 30.22 5.06 3.04
N ASN A 82 30.74 4.10 3.77
CA ASN A 82 32.02 4.19 4.44
C ASN A 82 32.89 2.95 4.20
N ALA A 83 34.17 3.17 3.98
CA ALA A 83 35.18 2.11 3.94
C ALA A 83 36.39 2.52 4.79
N TYR A 84 36.72 1.68 5.75
CA TYR A 84 37.76 1.93 6.71
C TYR A 84 38.87 0.88 6.58
N PHE A 85 40.11 1.36 6.59
CA PHE A 85 41.27 0.49 6.43
C PHE A 85 42.35 0.88 7.40
N LYS A 86 43.01 -0.12 7.96
CA LYS A 86 44.34 0.04 8.54
C LYS A 86 45.38 -0.16 7.42
N PHE A 87 46.34 0.70 7.36
CA PHE A 87 47.35 0.73 6.30
C PHE A 87 48.74 0.60 6.87
N ASP A 88 49.49 -0.35 6.35
CA ASP A 88 50.92 -0.46 6.60
C ASP A 88 51.69 -0.01 5.34
N LYS A 89 52.39 1.10 5.49
CA LYS A 89 53.07 1.74 4.37
C LYS A 89 54.31 0.92 3.90
N GLU A 90 54.98 0.22 4.85
CA GLU A 90 56.20 -0.51 4.51
C GLU A 90 55.86 -1.78 3.69
N SER A 91 54.85 -2.52 4.12
CA SER A 91 54.39 -3.72 3.42
C SER A 91 53.35 -3.43 2.37
N SER A 92 52.84 -2.21 2.27
CA SER A 92 51.68 -1.80 1.43
C SER A 92 50.42 -2.61 1.70
N VAL A 93 50.31 -3.23 2.88
CA VAL A 93 49.15 -4.04 3.28
C VAL A 93 47.96 -3.15 3.64
N ARG A 94 46.80 -3.50 3.10
CA ARG A 94 45.50 -2.85 3.34
C ARG A 94 44.60 -3.82 4.09
N GLU A 95 44.30 -3.53 5.34
CA GLU A 95 43.44 -4.35 6.18
C GLU A 95 42.12 -3.62 6.40
N THR A 96 41.00 -4.22 5.99
CA THR A 96 39.67 -3.67 6.26
C THR A 96 39.37 -3.75 7.76
N VAL A 97 38.95 -2.65 8.35
CA VAL A 97 38.59 -2.57 9.77
C VAL A 97 37.16 -2.09 9.92
N SER A 98 36.57 -2.34 11.09
CA SER A 98 35.18 -1.96 11.37
C SER A 98 35.00 -0.45 11.48
N ASP A 99 36.05 0.28 11.86
CA ASP A 99 36.04 1.73 12.06
C ASP A 99 37.47 2.26 12.16
N ILE A 100 37.64 3.58 12.22
CA ILE A 100 38.91 4.22 12.61
C ILE A 100 38.94 4.46 14.13
N PRO A 101 40.11 4.47 14.78
CA PRO A 101 40.18 4.72 16.21
C PRO A 101 39.82 6.17 16.52
N GLN A 102 39.08 6.38 17.59
CA GLN A 102 38.87 7.66 18.21
C GLN A 102 40.19 8.18 18.83
N HIS A 103 40.34 9.48 18.97
CA HIS A 103 41.50 10.06 19.66
C HIS A 103 41.75 9.44 21.05
N GLY A 104 42.92 8.85 21.27
CA GLY A 104 43.30 8.20 22.50
C GLY A 104 42.95 6.72 22.61
N VAL A 105 42.26 6.12 21.64
CA VAL A 105 41.87 4.67 21.64
C VAL A 105 43.00 3.80 21.12
N LYS A 106 43.32 2.72 21.85
CA LYS A 106 44.41 1.81 21.52
C LYS A 106 43.99 0.55 20.78
N LYS A 107 42.76 0.06 20.98
CA LYS A 107 42.24 -1.17 20.35
C LYS A 107 40.78 -0.95 19.93
N LEU A 108 40.46 -1.30 18.70
CA LEU A 108 39.11 -1.27 18.17
C LEU A 108 38.31 -2.51 18.64
N SER A 109 37.02 -2.29 18.89
CA SER A 109 36.07 -3.37 19.10
C SER A 109 35.69 -3.98 17.75
N SER A 110 35.26 -5.24 17.75
CA SER A 110 34.76 -5.89 16.56
C SER A 110 33.37 -5.40 16.16
N TYR A 111 32.61 -4.74 17.05
CA TYR A 111 31.30 -4.10 16.72
C TYR A 111 31.39 -2.59 16.91
N LYS A 112 30.52 -1.88 16.21
CA LYS A 112 30.50 -0.43 16.14
C LYS A 112 29.24 0.18 16.76
N TYR A 113 28.07 -0.42 16.49
CA TYR A 113 26.78 0.09 16.92
C TYR A 113 26.28 -0.64 18.17
N ALA A 114 25.87 0.12 19.17
CA ALA A 114 25.37 -0.36 20.45
C ALA A 114 24.20 0.48 20.94
N TYR A 115 23.36 -0.08 21.79
CA TYR A 115 22.22 0.64 22.35
C TYR A 115 22.69 1.84 23.17
N ASN A 116 22.16 3.02 22.83
CA ASN A 116 22.56 4.34 23.38
C ASN A 116 24.07 4.64 23.25
N GLY A 117 24.80 3.91 22.42
CA GLY A 117 26.25 4.10 22.25
C GLY A 117 27.02 3.84 23.52
N GLY A 118 28.09 4.61 23.74
CA GLY A 118 28.92 4.47 24.93
C GLY A 118 30.40 4.37 24.61
N SER A 119 31.16 3.72 25.50
CA SER A 119 32.58 3.43 25.29
C SER A 119 32.94 2.04 25.81
N THR A 120 33.79 1.33 25.08
CA THR A 120 34.33 0.05 25.54
C THR A 120 35.28 0.27 26.72
N ALA A 121 35.62 -0.80 27.44
CA ALA A 121 36.62 -0.78 28.49
C ALA A 121 38.02 -0.28 28.01
N SER A 122 38.30 -0.41 26.70
CA SER A 122 39.53 0.09 26.07
C SER A 122 39.43 1.57 25.64
N GLY A 123 38.30 2.24 25.89
CA GLY A 123 38.07 3.65 25.56
C GLY A 123 37.65 3.93 24.12
N GLN A 124 37.30 2.90 23.32
CA GLN A 124 36.73 3.08 22.00
C GLN A 124 35.31 3.59 22.13
N GLN A 125 34.94 4.55 21.29
CA GLN A 125 33.54 5.01 21.17
C GLN A 125 32.69 3.97 20.45
N LEU A 126 31.53 3.67 21.04
CA LEU A 126 30.44 2.93 20.40
C LEU A 126 29.38 3.96 19.99
N PHE A 127 28.79 3.79 18.81
CA PHE A 127 27.82 4.71 18.25
C PHE A 127 26.41 4.22 18.51
N PRO A 128 25.48 5.09 18.90
CA PRO A 128 24.06 4.78 18.80
C PRO A 128 23.67 4.75 17.34
N LEU A 129 22.52 4.17 17.03
CA LEU A 129 21.90 4.30 15.72
C LEU A 129 21.54 5.76 15.45
N ALA A 130 21.58 6.17 14.18
CA ALA A 130 21.33 7.55 13.76
C ALA A 130 19.96 7.66 13.08
N LYS A 131 19.21 8.72 13.46
CA LYS A 131 18.00 9.12 12.74
C LYS A 131 18.40 9.70 11.39
N VAL A 132 17.64 9.38 10.36
CA VAL A 132 17.88 9.80 8.99
C VAL A 132 16.67 10.56 8.44
N THR A 133 16.92 11.38 7.42
CA THR A 133 15.85 12.08 6.69
C THR A 133 15.13 11.12 5.73
N GLU A 134 13.96 11.54 5.25
CA GLU A 134 13.19 10.80 4.22
C GLU A 134 14.04 10.51 2.96
N SER A 135 14.75 11.52 2.45
CA SER A 135 15.56 11.39 1.24
C SER A 135 16.75 10.44 1.43
N GLU A 136 17.43 10.52 2.57
CA GLU A 136 18.52 9.60 2.93
C GLU A 136 17.99 8.16 3.01
N LEU A 137 16.89 7.93 3.70
CA LEU A 137 16.30 6.60 3.86
C LEU A 137 15.82 6.01 2.52
N THR A 138 15.18 6.84 1.69
CA THR A 138 14.78 6.44 0.33
C THR A 138 15.99 6.00 -0.50
N ASN A 139 17.09 6.73 -0.43
CA ASN A 139 18.32 6.39 -1.15
C ASN A 139 18.94 5.10 -0.60
N ILE A 140 18.95 4.90 0.72
CA ILE A 140 19.43 3.67 1.36
C ILE A 140 18.63 2.46 0.86
N PHE A 141 17.30 2.53 0.85
CA PHE A 141 16.47 1.43 0.34
C PHE A 141 16.72 1.14 -1.14
N LYS A 142 16.85 2.17 -1.98
CA LYS A 142 17.18 2.02 -3.41
C LYS A 142 18.54 1.35 -3.61
N GLN A 143 19.55 1.76 -2.87
CA GLN A 143 20.90 1.17 -2.95
C GLN A 143 20.90 -0.29 -2.47
N ALA A 144 20.23 -0.58 -1.35
CA ALA A 144 20.09 -1.93 -0.82
C ALA A 144 19.39 -2.86 -1.82
N HIS A 145 18.28 -2.42 -2.40
CA HIS A 145 17.56 -3.16 -3.43
C HIS A 145 18.42 -3.40 -4.69
N GLN A 146 19.10 -2.35 -5.17
CA GLN A 146 19.96 -2.44 -6.34
C GLN A 146 21.14 -3.40 -6.12
N ALA A 147 21.72 -3.44 -4.91
CA ALA A 147 22.76 -4.36 -4.55
C ALA A 147 22.28 -5.83 -4.57
N LEU A 148 21.04 -6.10 -4.26
CA LEU A 148 20.44 -7.43 -4.34
C LEU A 148 20.14 -7.84 -5.78
N TRP A 149 19.58 -6.94 -6.57
CA TRP A 149 19.21 -7.19 -7.96
C TRP A 149 20.39 -7.14 -8.93
N GLY A 150 21.34 -6.26 -8.72
CA GLY A 150 22.42 -5.91 -9.67
C GLY A 150 23.39 -7.02 -10.05
N GLY A 151 23.25 -8.24 -9.56
CA GLY A 151 24.06 -9.41 -9.95
C GLY A 151 23.32 -10.42 -10.85
N GLY A 152 22.04 -10.20 -11.17
CA GLY A 152 21.25 -11.11 -12.02
C GLY A 152 20.85 -12.44 -11.38
N GLU A 153 21.17 -12.66 -10.09
CA GLU A 153 20.77 -13.87 -9.34
C GLU A 153 19.31 -13.82 -8.88
N LEU A 154 18.81 -12.63 -8.62
CA LEU A 154 17.42 -12.37 -8.21
C LEU A 154 16.78 -11.46 -9.25
N ASN A 155 15.51 -11.68 -9.56
CA ASN A 155 14.73 -10.67 -10.27
C ASN A 155 14.38 -9.50 -9.33
N PRO A 156 13.94 -8.34 -9.85
CA PRO A 156 13.64 -7.17 -9.01
C PRO A 156 12.64 -7.47 -7.88
N SER A 157 11.64 -8.30 -8.16
CA SER A 157 10.60 -8.69 -7.21
C SER A 157 11.13 -9.56 -6.07
N GLU A 158 11.98 -10.55 -6.40
CA GLU A 158 12.66 -11.38 -5.40
C GLU A 158 13.64 -10.57 -4.55
N ALA A 159 14.35 -9.62 -5.17
CA ALA A 159 15.22 -8.70 -4.45
C ALA A 159 14.47 -7.82 -3.45
N PHE A 160 13.27 -7.37 -3.83
CA PHE A 160 12.38 -6.62 -2.94
C PHE A 160 11.92 -7.48 -1.76
N ASP A 161 11.47 -8.71 -2.01
CA ASP A 161 11.03 -9.65 -0.99
C ASP A 161 12.13 -9.97 0.05
N GLU A 162 13.36 -10.14 -0.42
CA GLU A 162 14.52 -10.37 0.44
C GLU A 162 14.92 -9.12 1.23
N LEU A 163 14.80 -7.92 0.63
CA LEU A 163 15.03 -6.66 1.35
C LEU A 163 14.02 -6.47 2.47
N ASP A 164 12.74 -6.78 2.23
CA ASP A 164 11.68 -6.69 3.25
C ASP A 164 11.97 -7.58 4.45
N LYS A 165 12.48 -8.80 4.23
CA LYS A 165 12.91 -9.70 5.31
C LYS A 165 14.05 -9.10 6.14
N LEU A 166 15.02 -8.44 5.49
CA LEU A 166 16.12 -7.78 6.19
C LEU A 166 15.67 -6.53 6.95
N ILE A 167 14.76 -5.73 6.40
CA ILE A 167 14.14 -4.59 7.11
C ILE A 167 13.37 -5.09 8.33
N PHE A 168 12.63 -6.20 8.20
CA PHE A 168 11.98 -6.85 9.34
C PHE A 168 12.98 -7.27 10.43
N CYS A 169 14.08 -7.94 10.06
CA CYS A 169 15.15 -8.29 11.01
C CYS A 169 15.70 -7.04 11.72
N LYS A 170 15.91 -5.94 10.98
CA LYS A 170 16.43 -4.68 11.52
C LYS A 170 15.47 -4.09 12.55
N ILE A 171 14.20 -3.95 12.22
CA ILE A 171 13.17 -3.42 13.13
C ILE A 171 13.03 -4.31 14.36
N PHE A 172 13.03 -5.62 14.15
CA PHE A 172 12.93 -6.59 15.25
C PHE A 172 14.11 -6.48 16.20
N ASP A 173 15.34 -6.35 15.66
CA ASP A 173 16.56 -6.17 16.45
C ASP A 173 16.53 -4.86 17.25
N GLU A 174 16.07 -3.77 16.66
CA GLU A 174 15.94 -2.48 17.36
C GLU A 174 14.91 -2.52 18.51
N LYS A 175 13.88 -3.36 18.41
CA LYS A 175 12.83 -3.52 19.44
C LYS A 175 13.24 -4.37 20.63
N LYS A 176 14.34 -5.10 20.55
CA LYS A 176 14.85 -5.92 21.68
C LYS A 176 15.28 -5.03 22.84
N ASP A 177 14.90 -5.45 24.06
CA ASP A 177 15.43 -4.84 25.28
C ASP A 177 16.94 -5.03 25.36
N ARG A 178 17.68 -3.96 25.62
CA ARG A 178 19.15 -3.95 25.72
C ARG A 178 19.66 -3.04 26.81
N ASP A 179 20.75 -3.44 27.42
CA ASP A 179 21.53 -2.58 28.29
C ASP A 179 22.36 -1.55 27.47
N VAL A 180 22.68 -0.40 28.09
CA VAL A 180 23.51 0.63 27.43
C VAL A 180 24.89 0.04 27.09
N GLY A 181 25.25 0.19 25.81
CA GLY A 181 26.53 -0.34 25.28
C GLY A 181 26.44 -1.78 24.79
N GLU A 182 25.29 -2.45 24.92
CA GLU A 182 25.04 -3.76 24.33
C GLU A 182 24.91 -3.68 22.81
N PRO A 183 25.64 -4.52 22.03
CA PRO A 183 25.68 -4.45 20.58
C PRO A 183 24.34 -4.85 19.95
N TYR A 184 24.00 -4.20 18.81
CA TYR A 184 22.93 -4.71 17.94
C TYR A 184 23.39 -5.94 17.18
N ASP A 185 22.47 -6.86 16.95
CA ASP A 185 22.74 -8.07 16.15
C ASP A 185 22.76 -7.79 14.65
N PHE A 186 21.97 -6.78 14.20
CA PHE A 186 21.88 -6.36 12.81
C PHE A 186 23.00 -5.38 12.44
N GLN A 187 24.23 -5.85 12.50
CA GLN A 187 25.42 -5.13 12.04
C GLN A 187 26.50 -6.12 11.59
N VAL A 188 27.44 -5.64 10.77
CA VAL A 188 28.61 -6.41 10.39
C VAL A 188 29.59 -6.42 11.58
N ILE A 189 29.85 -7.62 12.13
CA ILE A 189 30.86 -7.83 13.18
C ILE A 189 32.01 -8.61 12.58
N PRO A 190 33.10 -7.96 12.15
CA PRO A 190 34.22 -8.62 11.50
C PRO A 190 34.90 -9.67 12.39
N VAL A 191 35.29 -10.78 11.81
CA VAL A 191 36.21 -11.75 12.40
C VAL A 191 37.62 -11.29 12.07
N GLU A 192 38.49 -11.21 13.09
CA GLU A 192 39.90 -10.86 12.87
C GLU A 192 40.62 -12.01 12.13
N PRO A 193 41.40 -11.74 11.07
CA PRO A 193 42.19 -12.75 10.42
C PRO A 193 43.35 -13.23 11.33
N GLU A 194 43.66 -14.50 11.26
CA GLU A 194 44.75 -15.11 12.07
C GLU A 194 46.13 -14.51 11.79
N ASN A 195 46.33 -14.04 10.56
CA ASN A 195 47.53 -13.35 10.11
C ASN A 195 47.18 -12.44 8.88
N ASN A 196 48.17 -11.70 8.37
CA ASN A 196 47.99 -10.74 7.28
C ASN A 196 48.05 -11.34 5.86
N THR A 197 47.98 -12.68 5.72
CA THR A 197 47.96 -13.31 4.39
C THR A 197 46.58 -13.12 3.73
N GLU A 198 46.55 -13.08 2.38
CA GLU A 198 45.30 -12.94 1.63
C GLU A 198 44.35 -14.12 1.89
N GLU A 199 44.90 -15.33 2.11
CA GLU A 199 44.13 -16.52 2.46
C GLU A 199 43.45 -16.39 3.81
N ALA A 200 44.19 -15.92 4.85
CA ALA A 200 43.65 -15.71 6.21
C ALA A 200 42.57 -14.60 6.20
N LYS A 201 42.77 -13.54 5.40
CA LYS A 201 41.75 -12.46 5.22
C LYS A 201 40.50 -12.99 4.54
N ALA A 202 40.64 -13.74 3.45
CA ALA A 202 39.50 -14.33 2.72
C ALA A 202 38.71 -15.30 3.64
N LYS A 203 39.42 -16.10 4.47
CA LYS A 203 38.82 -16.99 5.45
C LYS A 203 38.05 -16.21 6.54
N ALA A 204 38.66 -15.15 7.07
CA ALA A 204 38.03 -14.28 8.08
C ALA A 204 36.78 -13.56 7.49
N GLU A 205 36.85 -13.12 6.25
CA GLU A 205 35.69 -12.53 5.56
C GLU A 205 34.55 -13.54 5.35
N ALA A 206 34.86 -14.74 4.89
CA ALA A 206 33.89 -15.81 4.71
C ALA A 206 33.23 -16.18 6.06
N GLU A 207 34.00 -16.25 7.14
CA GLU A 207 33.47 -16.52 8.47
C GLU A 207 32.62 -15.34 9.01
N THR A 208 33.03 -14.11 8.77
CA THR A 208 32.22 -12.89 9.06
C THR A 208 30.86 -12.98 8.40
N ASN A 209 30.84 -13.25 7.09
CA ASN A 209 29.63 -13.36 6.29
C ASN A 209 28.71 -14.48 6.80
N LYS A 210 29.29 -15.64 7.12
CA LYS A 210 28.58 -16.81 7.65
C LYS A 210 27.94 -16.51 9.03
N ARG A 211 28.69 -15.87 9.94
CA ARG A 211 28.18 -15.50 11.28
C ARG A 211 27.08 -14.44 11.18
N LEU A 212 27.23 -13.49 10.28
CA LEU A 212 26.20 -12.49 10.01
C LEU A 212 24.89 -13.14 9.54
N LEU A 213 24.96 -13.99 8.51
CA LEU A 213 23.77 -14.67 7.98
C LEU A 213 23.10 -15.53 9.05
N LYS A 214 23.89 -16.20 9.92
CA LYS A 214 23.33 -16.97 11.05
C LYS A 214 22.56 -16.07 12.03
N ARG A 215 23.09 -14.87 12.37
CA ARG A 215 22.39 -13.92 13.25
C ARG A 215 21.09 -13.41 12.59
N LEU A 216 21.15 -13.03 11.32
CA LEU A 216 19.97 -12.59 10.57
C LEU A 216 18.88 -13.65 10.51
N THR A 217 19.26 -14.92 10.26
CA THR A 217 18.32 -16.05 10.27
C THR A 217 17.69 -16.23 11.66
N ALA A 218 18.50 -16.11 12.73
CA ALA A 218 17.98 -16.22 14.10
C ALA A 218 17.00 -15.06 14.43
N LEU A 219 17.35 -13.82 14.08
CA LEU A 219 16.45 -12.65 14.23
C LEU A 219 15.14 -12.85 13.48
N TYR A 220 15.23 -13.34 12.25
CA TYR A 220 14.07 -13.60 11.41
C TYR A 220 13.13 -14.66 12.01
N GLU A 221 13.69 -15.80 12.44
CA GLU A 221 12.92 -16.88 13.06
C GLU A 221 12.31 -16.46 14.40
N GLU A 222 13.05 -15.75 15.22
CA GLU A 222 12.56 -15.25 16.51
C GLU A 222 11.38 -14.28 16.30
N GLY A 223 11.50 -13.35 15.34
CA GLY A 223 10.42 -12.42 14.98
C GLY A 223 9.19 -13.14 14.44
N ARG A 224 9.36 -14.15 13.59
CA ARG A 224 8.26 -15.00 13.09
C ARG A 224 7.51 -15.70 14.21
N GLN A 225 8.23 -16.36 15.12
CA GLN A 225 7.62 -17.10 16.23
C GLN A 225 6.81 -16.20 17.17
N ILE A 226 7.19 -14.94 17.34
CA ILE A 226 6.39 -13.99 18.13
C ILE A 226 5.08 -13.67 17.40
N GLY A 227 5.11 -13.50 16.09
CA GLY A 227 3.91 -13.33 15.26
C GLY A 227 2.95 -14.51 15.35
N GLU A 228 3.46 -15.73 15.17
CA GLU A 228 2.67 -16.97 15.27
C GLU A 228 1.96 -17.13 16.62
N ARG A 229 2.65 -16.84 17.74
CA ARG A 229 2.06 -16.93 19.10
C ARG A 229 0.90 -15.96 19.31
N LYS A 230 0.82 -14.90 18.53
CA LYS A 230 -0.23 -13.87 18.60
C LYS A 230 -1.38 -14.10 17.61
N ASN A 231 -1.45 -15.29 16.98
CA ASN A 231 -2.39 -15.62 15.90
C ASN A 231 -2.32 -14.67 14.69
N ASP A 232 -1.16 -14.03 14.48
CA ASP A 232 -0.91 -13.27 13.25
C ASP A 232 -0.56 -14.25 12.13
N PRO A 233 -1.27 -14.27 11.00
CA PRO A 233 -0.93 -15.14 9.87
C PRO A 233 0.51 -14.87 9.43
N GLU A 234 1.26 -15.92 9.11
CA GLU A 234 2.67 -15.85 8.71
C GLU A 234 2.94 -14.68 7.77
N ILE A 235 3.71 -13.69 8.25
CA ILE A 235 4.09 -12.53 7.45
C ILE A 235 4.98 -12.99 6.30
N PHE A 236 5.90 -13.92 6.60
CA PHE A 236 6.82 -14.52 5.65
C PHE A 236 6.77 -16.04 5.77
N LYS A 237 6.44 -16.73 4.68
CA LYS A 237 6.42 -18.20 4.61
C LYS A 237 7.80 -18.78 4.30
N ASP A 238 8.61 -18.04 3.54
CA ASP A 238 9.91 -18.49 3.05
C ASP A 238 11.06 -18.00 3.94
N ASN A 239 12.09 -18.80 4.06
CA ASN A 239 13.34 -18.41 4.71
C ASN A 239 14.10 -17.34 3.90
N ILE A 240 15.07 -16.67 4.52
CA ILE A 240 15.99 -15.79 3.82
C ILE A 240 16.77 -16.62 2.79
N LYS A 241 16.69 -16.23 1.51
CA LYS A 241 17.30 -16.93 0.36
C LYS A 241 18.64 -16.29 -0.06
N LEU A 242 19.05 -15.20 0.58
CA LEU A 242 20.28 -14.50 0.25
C LEU A 242 21.52 -15.31 0.55
N ASN A 243 22.51 -15.21 -0.33
CA ASN A 243 23.87 -15.60 0.04
C ASN A 243 24.45 -14.62 1.06
N ALA A 244 25.44 -15.08 1.82
CA ALA A 244 26.00 -14.34 2.95
C ALA A 244 26.69 -13.01 2.54
N SER A 245 27.23 -12.93 1.32
CA SER A 245 27.88 -11.73 0.80
C SER A 245 26.87 -10.63 0.48
N LYS A 246 25.76 -10.98 -0.20
CA LYS A 246 24.67 -10.04 -0.50
C LYS A 246 23.99 -9.55 0.79
N ALA A 247 23.73 -10.45 1.74
CA ALA A 247 23.20 -10.09 3.04
C ALA A 247 24.10 -9.06 3.75
N ARG A 248 25.43 -9.26 3.73
CA ARG A 248 26.40 -8.29 4.29
C ARG A 248 26.32 -6.94 3.61
N THR A 249 26.21 -6.90 2.28
CA THR A 249 26.12 -5.65 1.53
C THR A 249 24.90 -4.82 1.97
N VAL A 250 23.73 -5.46 2.07
CA VAL A 250 22.50 -4.78 2.52
C VAL A 250 22.62 -4.32 3.97
N VAL A 251 23.14 -5.18 4.85
CA VAL A 251 23.35 -4.82 6.26
C VAL A 251 24.25 -3.60 6.38
N SER A 252 25.32 -3.51 5.59
CA SER A 252 26.24 -2.36 5.63
C SER A 252 25.58 -1.02 5.27
N TYR A 253 24.48 -1.00 4.50
CA TYR A 253 23.69 0.21 4.25
C TYR A 253 22.77 0.57 5.41
N LEU A 254 22.26 -0.41 6.15
CA LEU A 254 21.21 -0.23 7.14
C LEU A 254 21.70 -0.25 8.60
N GLU A 255 22.89 -0.81 8.87
CA GLU A 255 23.36 -1.10 10.24
C GLU A 255 23.41 0.11 11.17
N GLY A 256 23.72 1.30 10.63
CA GLY A 256 23.81 2.53 11.40
C GLY A 256 22.52 3.35 11.50
N VAL A 257 21.46 2.93 10.84
CA VAL A 257 20.19 3.65 10.76
C VAL A 257 19.29 3.29 11.95
N ASP A 258 18.67 4.28 12.58
CA ASP A 258 17.61 4.11 13.58
C ASP A 258 16.25 4.15 12.89
N LEU A 259 15.70 2.97 12.54
CA LEU A 259 14.40 2.88 11.91
C LEU A 259 13.24 3.13 12.90
N LEU A 260 13.38 2.76 14.16
CA LEU A 260 12.32 2.95 15.16
C LEU A 260 12.12 4.42 15.51
N SER A 261 13.22 5.15 15.79
CA SER A 261 13.14 6.54 16.25
C SER A 261 13.19 7.57 15.11
N THR A 262 13.45 7.15 13.87
CA THR A 262 13.25 7.98 12.69
C THR A 262 11.78 8.37 12.60
N ASP A 263 11.50 9.63 12.28
CA ASP A 263 10.15 10.16 12.19
C ASP A 263 9.24 9.27 11.34
N LEU A 264 8.06 8.95 11.90
CA LEU A 264 7.13 8.00 11.29
C LEU A 264 6.70 8.40 9.88
N ASP A 265 6.44 9.69 9.68
CA ASP A 265 6.07 10.21 8.36
C ASP A 265 7.22 10.07 7.36
N SER A 266 8.45 10.35 7.81
CA SER A 266 9.64 10.26 6.97
C SER A 266 9.95 8.83 6.55
N LYS A 267 9.90 7.87 7.47
CA LYS A 267 10.16 6.46 7.13
C LYS A 267 9.06 5.84 6.26
N GLY A 268 7.81 6.19 6.52
CA GLY A 268 6.68 5.74 5.71
C GLY A 268 6.74 6.28 4.29
N ARG A 269 6.99 7.60 4.13
CA ARG A 269 7.15 8.22 2.81
C ARG A 269 8.38 7.69 2.06
N ALA A 270 9.48 7.44 2.75
CA ALA A 270 10.66 6.85 2.15
C ALA A 270 10.37 5.45 1.59
N PHE A 271 9.68 4.62 2.36
CA PHE A 271 9.31 3.27 1.95
C PHE A 271 8.29 3.29 0.80
N GLU A 272 7.25 4.12 0.87
CA GLU A 272 6.29 4.28 -0.23
C GLU A 272 6.91 4.84 -1.50
N THR A 273 7.81 5.84 -1.39
CA THR A 273 8.53 6.40 -2.54
C THR A 273 9.42 5.34 -3.20
N PHE A 274 10.09 4.56 -2.38
CA PHE A 274 10.88 3.42 -2.85
C PHE A 274 9.99 2.40 -3.55
N MET A 275 8.89 1.94 -2.93
CA MET A 275 7.92 1.02 -3.51
C MET A 275 7.29 1.57 -4.79
N GLY A 276 6.82 2.82 -4.78
CA GLY A 276 6.18 3.45 -5.94
C GLY A 276 7.08 3.51 -7.16
N SER A 277 8.40 3.62 -6.96
CA SER A 277 9.37 3.54 -8.07
C SER A 277 9.52 2.12 -8.64
N PHE A 278 9.27 1.11 -7.83
CA PHE A 278 9.44 -0.29 -8.16
C PHE A 278 8.18 -0.92 -8.79
N PHE A 279 7.02 -0.72 -8.17
CA PHE A 279 5.77 -1.34 -8.62
C PHE A 279 5.15 -0.72 -9.88
N ARG A 280 5.53 0.51 -10.25
CA ARG A 280 5.06 1.16 -11.49
C ARG A 280 5.44 0.41 -12.78
N GLY A 281 6.45 -0.44 -12.77
CA GLY A 281 6.97 -1.15 -13.95
C GLY A 281 6.53 -2.61 -14.08
N ASP A 282 6.55 -3.37 -12.99
CA ASP A 282 6.54 -4.85 -13.06
C ASP A 282 5.20 -5.52 -12.73
N PHE A 283 4.30 -4.87 -11.97
CA PHE A 283 3.07 -5.51 -11.47
C PHE A 283 1.77 -5.02 -12.11
N GLY A 284 1.79 -3.93 -12.89
CA GLY A 284 0.57 -3.39 -13.54
C GLY A 284 -0.53 -3.01 -12.54
N GLN A 285 -0.20 -2.85 -11.25
CA GLN A 285 -1.15 -2.46 -10.22
C GLN A 285 -1.11 -0.96 -9.97
N TYR A 286 -2.28 -0.39 -9.76
CA TYR A 286 -2.49 1.03 -9.63
C TYR A 286 -2.62 1.38 -8.15
N PHE A 287 -1.66 2.14 -7.61
CA PHE A 287 -1.79 2.70 -6.26
C PHE A 287 -2.73 3.90 -6.27
N THR A 288 -3.55 4.00 -5.24
CA THR A 288 -4.38 5.19 -5.05
C THR A 288 -3.48 6.38 -4.67
N PRO A 289 -3.54 7.49 -5.42
CA PRO A 289 -2.76 8.68 -5.09
C PRO A 289 -3.02 9.19 -3.67
N ARG A 290 -1.96 9.62 -2.97
CA ARG A 290 -2.03 10.03 -1.56
C ARG A 290 -3.10 11.09 -1.28
N ASN A 291 -3.23 12.08 -2.16
CA ASN A 291 -4.22 13.14 -1.98
C ASN A 291 -5.66 12.60 -1.99
N ILE A 292 -5.94 11.55 -2.78
CA ILE A 292 -7.24 10.87 -2.78
C ILE A 292 -7.39 10.04 -1.51
N VAL A 293 -6.34 9.35 -1.07
CA VAL A 293 -6.34 8.57 0.18
C VAL A 293 -6.61 9.48 1.37
N SER A 294 -5.88 10.59 1.50
CA SER A 294 -6.07 11.59 2.56
C SER A 294 -7.48 12.16 2.53
N PHE A 295 -7.96 12.56 1.35
CA PHE A 295 -9.31 13.08 1.17
C PHE A 295 -10.38 12.12 1.72
N ILE A 296 -10.31 10.84 1.36
CA ILE A 296 -11.28 9.84 1.78
C ILE A 296 -11.22 9.64 3.30
N VAL A 297 -10.04 9.42 3.85
CA VAL A 297 -9.86 9.15 5.28
C VAL A 297 -10.23 10.37 6.13
N ASP A 298 -9.83 11.57 5.72
CA ASP A 298 -10.10 12.79 6.47
C ASP A 298 -11.59 13.15 6.48
N SER A 299 -12.32 12.83 5.40
CA SER A 299 -13.76 13.06 5.31
C SER A 299 -14.58 12.20 6.27
N LEU A 300 -14.10 11.02 6.66
CA LEU A 300 -14.84 10.07 7.49
C LEU A 300 -14.56 10.27 8.98
N PRO A 301 -15.55 10.11 9.89
CA PRO A 301 -15.39 10.30 11.34
C PRO A 301 -14.72 9.09 12.02
N ILE A 302 -13.57 8.66 11.49
CA ILE A 302 -12.80 7.54 12.03
C ILE A 302 -12.17 7.94 13.36
N THR A 303 -12.37 7.11 14.38
CA THR A 303 -11.83 7.25 15.74
C THR A 303 -11.03 6.02 16.15
N ASN A 304 -10.37 6.07 17.29
CA ASN A 304 -9.65 4.93 17.85
C ASN A 304 -10.55 3.72 18.24
N LYS A 305 -11.86 3.87 18.22
CA LYS A 305 -12.82 2.78 18.47
C LYS A 305 -13.43 2.21 17.21
N SER A 306 -13.30 2.92 16.11
CA SER A 306 -13.88 2.54 14.83
C SER A 306 -13.21 1.29 14.28
N LYS A 307 -13.99 0.36 13.70
CA LYS A 307 -13.49 -0.81 13.01
C LYS A 307 -13.47 -0.54 11.50
N VAL A 308 -12.28 -0.59 10.91
CA VAL A 308 -11.99 -0.18 9.53
C VAL A 308 -11.45 -1.36 8.74
N ILE A 309 -11.90 -1.52 7.49
CA ILE A 309 -11.35 -2.50 6.55
C ILE A 309 -11.14 -1.88 5.17
N ASP A 310 -10.05 -2.28 4.53
CA ASP A 310 -9.83 -2.13 3.09
C ASP A 310 -9.85 -3.52 2.45
N THR A 311 -10.81 -3.76 1.56
CA THR A 311 -11.04 -5.07 0.93
C THR A 311 -10.15 -5.34 -0.29
N SER A 312 -9.35 -4.34 -0.71
CA SER A 312 -8.35 -4.43 -1.79
C SER A 312 -7.17 -3.50 -1.48
N CYS A 313 -6.49 -3.77 -0.34
CA CYS A 313 -5.65 -2.78 0.32
C CYS A 313 -4.35 -2.42 -0.41
N GLY A 314 -3.95 -3.17 -1.42
CA GLY A 314 -2.69 -2.93 -2.11
C GLY A 314 -1.53 -2.90 -1.10
N SER A 315 -0.72 -1.85 -1.14
CA SER A 315 0.37 -1.63 -0.17
C SER A 315 -0.05 -1.05 1.18
N GLY A 316 -1.35 -0.94 1.46
CA GLY A 316 -1.87 -0.47 2.74
C GLY A 316 -2.03 1.04 2.86
N GLY A 317 -2.09 1.79 1.76
CA GLY A 317 -2.16 3.25 1.79
C GLY A 317 -3.33 3.81 2.60
N PHE A 318 -4.54 3.29 2.43
CA PHE A 318 -5.70 3.69 3.25
C PHE A 318 -5.55 3.31 4.71
N LEU A 319 -5.00 2.12 5.00
CA LEU A 319 -4.80 1.64 6.37
C LEU A 319 -3.85 2.55 7.13
N LEU A 320 -2.74 2.93 6.50
CA LEU A 320 -1.75 3.84 7.08
C LEU A 320 -2.36 5.22 7.38
N HIS A 321 -3.11 5.80 6.45
CA HIS A 321 -3.74 7.09 6.68
C HIS A 321 -4.80 7.05 7.79
N ALA A 322 -5.56 5.93 7.90
CA ALA A 322 -6.47 5.73 9.01
C ALA A 322 -5.73 5.63 10.35
N LEU A 323 -4.59 4.93 10.39
CA LEU A 323 -3.72 4.85 11.54
C LEU A 323 -3.16 6.23 11.93
N ASP A 324 -2.65 7.00 10.96
CA ASP A 324 -2.07 8.33 11.18
C ASP A 324 -3.13 9.31 11.69
N LYS A 325 -4.35 9.26 11.17
CA LYS A 325 -5.48 10.05 11.69
C LYS A 325 -5.73 9.79 13.16
N VAL A 326 -5.80 8.52 13.57
CA VAL A 326 -6.02 8.14 14.97
C VAL A 326 -4.81 8.49 15.84
N ARG A 327 -3.58 8.34 15.33
CA ARG A 327 -2.36 8.72 16.04
C ARG A 327 -2.26 10.23 16.25
N LYS A 328 -2.65 11.02 15.24
CA LYS A 328 -2.75 12.48 15.36
C LYS A 328 -3.75 12.87 16.46
N ALA A 329 -4.93 12.26 16.44
CA ALA A 329 -5.93 12.49 17.51
C ALA A 329 -5.40 12.09 18.90
N ALA A 330 -4.59 11.04 19.02
CA ALA A 330 -3.92 10.69 20.26
C ALA A 330 -2.91 11.77 20.69
N THR A 331 -2.13 12.30 19.75
CA THR A 331 -1.14 13.35 19.99
C THR A 331 -1.78 14.66 20.39
N ASP A 332 -2.86 15.05 19.74
CA ASP A 332 -3.65 16.24 20.11
C ASP A 332 -4.25 16.11 21.53
N LYS A 333 -4.64 14.90 21.91
CA LYS A 333 -5.21 14.62 23.23
C LYS A 333 -4.15 14.51 24.34
N TYR A 334 -2.95 14.09 24.01
CA TYR A 334 -1.84 13.85 24.95
C TYR A 334 -0.55 14.52 24.43
N PRO A 335 -0.48 15.86 24.38
CA PRO A 335 0.59 16.59 23.68
C PRO A 335 1.99 16.40 24.29
N ASP A 336 2.07 16.16 25.60
CA ASP A 336 3.34 16.00 26.31
C ASP A 336 3.81 14.52 26.40
N TYR A 337 3.26 13.62 25.57
CA TYR A 337 3.55 12.19 25.66
C TYR A 337 5.06 11.84 25.55
N LYS A 338 5.86 12.70 24.92
CA LYS A 338 7.32 12.50 24.78
C LYS A 338 8.08 12.76 26.08
N THR A 339 7.53 13.56 26.98
CA THR A 339 8.19 14.03 28.21
C THR A 339 7.46 13.61 29.48
N ASP A 340 6.18 13.31 29.41
CA ASP A 340 5.35 12.86 30.54
C ASP A 340 4.96 11.38 30.39
N ILE A 341 5.53 10.53 31.24
CA ILE A 341 5.27 9.09 31.25
C ILE A 341 3.78 8.74 31.43
N LYS A 342 3.02 9.54 32.18
CA LYS A 342 1.58 9.29 32.37
C LYS A 342 0.80 9.58 31.08
N GLN A 343 1.19 10.59 30.34
CA GLN A 343 0.59 10.86 29.04
C GLN A 343 1.00 9.78 28.02
N TYR A 344 2.26 9.34 28.01
CA TYR A 344 2.72 8.25 27.18
C TYR A 344 1.94 6.95 27.40
N GLN A 345 1.72 6.55 28.66
CA GLN A 345 0.93 5.36 29.02
C GLN A 345 -0.53 5.42 28.57
N ARG A 346 -1.07 6.60 28.22
CA ARG A 346 -2.41 6.79 27.65
C ARG A 346 -2.36 6.99 26.13
N TRP A 347 -1.35 7.68 25.64
CA TRP A 347 -1.13 7.95 24.22
C TRP A 347 -0.90 6.67 23.41
N TRP A 348 0.03 5.82 23.88
CA TRP A 348 0.36 4.57 23.20
C TRP A 348 -0.85 3.64 23.00
N PRO A 349 -1.60 3.21 24.02
CA PRO A 349 -2.73 2.31 23.85
C PRO A 349 -3.88 2.94 23.04
N PHE A 350 -3.98 4.26 22.99
CA PHE A 350 -5.07 4.94 22.28
C PHE A 350 -5.07 4.62 20.78
N TRP A 351 -3.94 4.67 20.14
CA TRP A 351 -3.80 4.38 18.71
C TRP A 351 -3.34 2.95 18.42
N HIS A 352 -2.51 2.37 19.28
CA HIS A 352 -1.98 1.02 19.09
C HIS A 352 -3.09 -0.04 19.15
N ASN A 353 -4.04 0.07 20.10
CA ASN A 353 -5.20 -0.82 20.14
C ASN A 353 -6.09 -0.71 18.88
N PHE A 354 -6.16 0.46 18.27
CA PHE A 354 -6.86 0.64 17.00
C PHE A 354 -6.14 -0.14 15.88
N ALA A 355 -4.84 0.02 15.76
CA ALA A 355 -4.04 -0.69 14.78
C ALA A 355 -4.15 -2.21 14.95
N GLU A 356 -3.99 -2.71 16.18
CA GLU A 356 -3.97 -4.13 16.50
C GLU A 356 -5.33 -4.81 16.32
N ASN A 357 -6.42 -4.16 16.71
CA ASN A 357 -7.72 -4.83 16.86
C ASN A 357 -8.80 -4.34 15.88
N ASN A 358 -8.62 -3.17 15.26
CA ASN A 358 -9.69 -2.50 14.53
C ASN A 358 -9.36 -2.17 13.07
N LEU A 359 -8.12 -2.36 12.64
CA LEU A 359 -7.65 -2.02 11.30
C LEU A 359 -7.36 -3.30 10.50
N PHE A 360 -8.08 -3.49 9.37
CA PHE A 360 -8.05 -4.72 8.60
C PHE A 360 -7.78 -4.45 7.12
N GLY A 361 -7.09 -5.38 6.45
CA GLY A 361 -6.82 -5.31 5.02
C GLY A 361 -6.86 -6.67 4.34
N ILE A 362 -7.33 -6.70 3.10
CA ILE A 362 -7.31 -7.89 2.24
C ILE A 362 -6.60 -7.51 0.95
N GLU A 363 -5.64 -8.33 0.54
CA GLU A 363 -4.94 -8.18 -0.75
C GLU A 363 -4.78 -9.55 -1.40
N ILE A 364 -5.12 -9.66 -2.67
CA ILE A 364 -5.10 -10.94 -3.39
C ILE A 364 -3.67 -11.39 -3.72
N ASN A 365 -2.78 -10.45 -3.98
CA ASN A 365 -1.38 -10.73 -4.29
C ASN A 365 -0.58 -10.90 -3.00
N GLU A 366 -0.06 -12.09 -2.75
CA GLU A 366 0.70 -12.43 -1.54
C GLU A 366 1.90 -11.50 -1.31
N GLN A 367 2.60 -11.09 -2.36
CA GLN A 367 3.77 -10.22 -2.25
C GLN A 367 3.38 -8.80 -1.85
N ILE A 368 2.30 -8.27 -2.43
CA ILE A 368 1.80 -6.94 -2.09
C ILE A 368 1.18 -6.95 -0.68
N ALA A 369 0.51 -8.03 -0.28
CA ALA A 369 0.03 -8.19 1.09
C ALA A 369 1.19 -8.17 2.11
N ARG A 370 2.32 -8.83 1.80
CA ARG A 370 3.55 -8.76 2.62
C ARG A 370 4.08 -7.33 2.69
N THR A 371 4.10 -6.64 1.55
CA THR A 371 4.52 -5.23 1.48
C THR A 371 3.62 -4.33 2.34
N ALA A 372 2.30 -4.52 2.28
CA ALA A 372 1.37 -3.81 3.14
C ALA A 372 1.65 -4.07 4.63
N LYS A 373 1.87 -5.33 5.01
CA LYS A 373 2.26 -5.68 6.39
C LYS A 373 3.57 -5.00 6.80
N MET A 374 4.59 -5.04 5.94
CA MET A 374 5.87 -4.37 6.22
C MET A 374 5.70 -2.87 6.39
N ASN A 375 4.90 -2.25 5.52
CA ASN A 375 4.57 -0.84 5.61
C ASN A 375 3.91 -0.49 6.96
N MET A 376 2.98 -1.31 7.42
CA MET A 376 2.35 -1.16 8.73
C MET A 376 3.35 -1.36 9.88
N ILE A 377 4.21 -2.39 9.81
CA ILE A 377 5.25 -2.68 10.82
C ILE A 377 6.25 -1.53 10.94
N ILE A 378 6.66 -0.92 9.82
CA ILE A 378 7.53 0.27 9.79
C ILE A 378 6.87 1.45 10.50
N HIS A 379 5.54 1.55 10.44
CA HIS A 379 4.76 2.56 11.17
C HIS A 379 4.43 2.18 12.62
N ASP A 380 5.08 1.13 13.12
CA ASP A 380 5.02 0.71 14.52
C ASP A 380 3.62 0.24 14.99
N ASP A 381 2.81 -0.32 14.09
CA ASP A 381 1.49 -0.82 14.43
C ASP A 381 1.51 -2.17 15.21
N GLY A 382 2.63 -2.87 15.18
CA GLY A 382 2.91 -4.08 15.96
C GLY A 382 2.21 -5.35 15.49
N HIS A 383 0.99 -5.27 14.98
CA HIS A 383 0.18 -6.37 14.44
C HIS A 383 -0.76 -5.86 13.38
N THR A 384 -0.73 -6.45 12.21
CA THR A 384 -1.65 -6.09 11.15
C THR A 384 -2.59 -7.24 10.84
N ASN A 385 -3.90 -6.94 10.80
CA ASN A 385 -4.89 -7.84 10.24
C ASN A 385 -4.92 -7.72 8.70
N VAL A 386 -3.77 -7.62 8.05
CA VAL A 386 -3.64 -7.69 6.60
C VAL A 386 -3.46 -9.16 6.21
N VAL A 387 -4.28 -9.64 5.30
CA VAL A 387 -4.26 -11.04 4.87
C VAL A 387 -4.15 -11.16 3.35
N ALA A 388 -3.38 -12.16 2.90
CA ALA A 388 -3.29 -12.50 1.48
C ALA A 388 -4.48 -13.41 1.10
N SER A 389 -5.50 -12.82 0.48
CA SER A 389 -6.68 -13.56 0.02
C SER A 389 -7.44 -12.79 -1.06
N ASP A 390 -8.31 -13.49 -1.78
CA ASP A 390 -9.29 -12.86 -2.64
C ASP A 390 -10.32 -12.09 -1.79
N GLY A 391 -10.43 -10.78 -2.01
CA GLY A 391 -11.34 -9.89 -1.29
C GLY A 391 -12.82 -10.18 -1.53
N LEU A 392 -13.14 -11.01 -2.51
CA LEU A 392 -14.51 -11.38 -2.87
C LEU A 392 -14.96 -12.73 -2.27
N VAL A 393 -14.12 -13.45 -1.54
CA VAL A 393 -14.59 -14.62 -0.79
C VAL A 393 -15.46 -14.19 0.40
N SER A 394 -16.36 -15.05 0.85
CA SER A 394 -17.20 -14.72 2.00
C SER A 394 -16.38 -14.52 3.27
N PRO A 395 -16.84 -13.69 4.22
CA PRO A 395 -16.16 -13.52 5.50
C PRO A 395 -15.87 -14.81 6.24
N GLU A 396 -16.77 -15.79 6.15
CA GLU A 396 -16.62 -17.11 6.78
C GLU A 396 -15.47 -17.90 6.17
N VAL A 397 -15.39 -17.95 4.85
CA VAL A 397 -14.28 -18.60 4.12
C VAL A 397 -12.96 -17.92 4.44
N LEU A 398 -12.97 -16.58 4.56
CA LEU A 398 -11.77 -15.83 4.91
C LEU A 398 -11.30 -16.15 6.34
N GLN A 399 -12.23 -16.22 7.32
CA GLN A 399 -11.91 -16.63 8.70
C GLN A 399 -11.32 -18.04 8.76
N GLU A 400 -11.92 -18.99 8.06
CA GLU A 400 -11.42 -20.36 7.99
C GLU A 400 -10.01 -20.44 7.38
N LYS A 401 -9.80 -19.73 6.27
CA LYS A 401 -8.53 -19.74 5.56
C LYS A 401 -7.40 -19.07 6.33
N THR A 402 -7.70 -18.00 7.06
CA THR A 402 -6.68 -17.15 7.72
C THR A 402 -6.56 -17.40 9.22
N GLY A 403 -7.53 -18.09 9.83
CA GLY A 403 -7.64 -18.23 11.29
C GLY A 403 -8.01 -16.92 12.01
N ASN A 404 -8.22 -15.81 11.29
CA ASN A 404 -8.53 -14.52 11.87
C ASN A 404 -10.04 -14.30 12.00
N SER A 405 -10.56 -14.46 13.22
CA SER A 405 -11.99 -14.29 13.54
C SER A 405 -12.47 -12.83 13.49
N GLY A 406 -11.60 -11.87 13.21
CA GLY A 406 -11.94 -10.44 13.10
C GLY A 406 -12.71 -10.06 11.84
N PHE A 407 -12.56 -10.84 10.76
CA PHE A 407 -13.29 -10.65 9.50
C PHE A 407 -14.72 -11.16 9.63
N ARG A 408 -15.63 -10.33 10.10
CA ARG A 408 -17.03 -10.71 10.38
C ARG A 408 -18.02 -9.90 9.56
N ARG A 409 -19.15 -10.53 9.23
CA ARG A 409 -20.29 -9.82 8.63
C ARG A 409 -20.82 -8.75 9.59
N ASN A 410 -21.29 -7.66 9.01
CA ASN A 410 -21.96 -6.57 9.74
C ASN A 410 -21.17 -6.06 10.95
N SER A 411 -19.84 -5.97 10.85
CA SER A 411 -18.99 -5.63 11.99
C SER A 411 -18.07 -4.43 11.77
N PHE A 412 -17.95 -3.92 10.55
CA PHE A 412 -17.11 -2.78 10.24
C PHE A 412 -17.92 -1.49 10.15
N GLU A 413 -17.45 -0.44 10.79
CA GLU A 413 -18.07 0.89 10.72
C GLU A 413 -17.63 1.64 9.46
N PHE A 414 -16.41 1.36 8.98
CA PHE A 414 -15.87 1.99 7.78
C PHE A 414 -15.24 0.96 6.84
N ILE A 415 -15.61 1.06 5.58
CA ILE A 415 -14.89 0.44 4.47
C ILE A 415 -14.36 1.54 3.57
N ILE A 416 -13.05 1.53 3.35
CA ILE A 416 -12.35 2.49 2.49
C ILE A 416 -11.53 1.68 1.50
N THR A 417 -11.88 1.74 0.21
CA THR A 417 -11.28 0.83 -0.77
C THR A 417 -11.25 1.38 -2.18
N ASN A 418 -10.24 0.99 -2.94
CA ASN A 418 -10.14 1.22 -4.38
C ASN A 418 -10.01 -0.15 -5.06
N PRO A 419 -11.13 -0.80 -5.43
CA PRO A 419 -11.08 -2.12 -6.05
C PRO A 419 -10.44 -2.08 -7.44
N PRO A 420 -9.93 -3.21 -7.94
CA PRO A 420 -9.37 -3.28 -9.29
C PRO A 420 -10.46 -3.03 -10.35
N PHE A 421 -10.18 -2.14 -11.32
CA PHE A 421 -11.13 -1.80 -12.39
C PHE A 421 -11.01 -2.72 -13.58
N GLY A 422 -12.16 -3.04 -14.21
CA GLY A 422 -12.23 -3.74 -15.48
C GLY A 422 -11.85 -5.22 -15.44
N SER A 423 -11.55 -5.76 -14.30
CA SER A 423 -11.35 -7.21 -14.14
C SER A 423 -12.68 -7.94 -14.23
N VAL A 424 -12.82 -8.81 -15.23
CA VAL A 424 -14.05 -9.59 -15.45
C VAL A 424 -13.88 -10.97 -14.83
N ILE A 425 -14.76 -11.28 -13.88
CA ILE A 425 -14.79 -12.58 -13.19
C ILE A 425 -15.86 -13.46 -13.84
N LYS A 426 -15.47 -14.65 -14.32
CA LYS A 426 -16.37 -15.59 -14.96
C LYS A 426 -16.86 -16.66 -13.97
N GLN A 427 -18.10 -17.13 -14.14
CA GLN A 427 -18.68 -18.20 -13.34
C GLN A 427 -17.85 -19.49 -13.39
N THR A 428 -17.25 -19.78 -14.54
CA THR A 428 -16.38 -20.96 -14.71
C THR A 428 -15.06 -20.87 -13.97
N GLU A 429 -14.65 -19.67 -13.58
CA GLU A 429 -13.36 -19.41 -12.90
C GLU A 429 -13.53 -19.32 -11.39
N LYS A 430 -14.67 -18.82 -10.91
CA LYS A 430 -14.93 -18.56 -9.49
C LYS A 430 -16.29 -19.06 -9.04
N ALA A 431 -16.31 -20.22 -8.41
CA ALA A 431 -17.55 -20.87 -7.95
C ALA A 431 -18.39 -20.04 -6.96
N TYR A 432 -17.80 -19.07 -6.27
CA TYR A 432 -18.51 -18.19 -5.33
C TYR A 432 -19.36 -17.11 -6.01
N LEU A 433 -19.21 -16.90 -7.33
CA LEU A 433 -19.88 -15.79 -8.03
C LEU A 433 -21.43 -15.87 -7.91
N HIS A 434 -21.99 -17.08 -7.89
CA HIS A 434 -23.42 -17.29 -7.69
C HIS A 434 -23.96 -16.82 -6.32
N GLN A 435 -23.08 -16.52 -5.36
CA GLN A 435 -23.46 -15.99 -4.05
C GLN A 435 -23.76 -14.49 -4.09
N TYR A 436 -23.40 -13.82 -5.18
CA TYR A 436 -23.61 -12.40 -5.38
C TYR A 436 -24.89 -12.12 -6.16
N SER A 437 -25.80 -11.33 -5.58
CA SER A 437 -27.03 -10.92 -6.25
C SER A 437 -26.73 -10.08 -7.51
N LEU A 438 -25.70 -9.24 -7.47
CA LEU A 438 -25.25 -8.48 -8.64
C LEU A 438 -24.64 -9.33 -9.76
N ALA A 439 -24.31 -10.59 -9.49
CA ALA A 439 -23.92 -11.57 -10.51
C ALA A 439 -25.10 -12.35 -11.09
N THR A 440 -26.32 -12.03 -10.69
CA THR A 440 -27.56 -12.61 -11.20
C THR A 440 -28.34 -11.53 -11.96
N LYS A 441 -29.03 -11.90 -13.02
CA LYS A 441 -30.04 -11.04 -13.65
C LYS A 441 -31.35 -11.28 -12.90
N ASP A 442 -31.88 -10.22 -12.30
CA ASP A 442 -33.21 -10.24 -11.70
C ASP A 442 -34.32 -10.45 -12.75
N VAL A 443 -35.46 -10.82 -12.27
CA VAL A 443 -36.67 -10.81 -13.08
C VAL A 443 -36.92 -9.38 -13.55
N ASP A 444 -36.99 -9.19 -14.88
CA ASP A 444 -37.38 -7.89 -15.44
C ASP A 444 -38.86 -7.65 -15.12
N TRP A 445 -39.14 -6.67 -14.27
CA TRP A 445 -40.50 -6.34 -13.86
C TRP A 445 -41.40 -5.88 -15.02
N LEU A 446 -40.81 -5.40 -16.12
CA LEU A 446 -41.48 -5.06 -17.38
C LEU A 446 -41.66 -6.25 -18.34
N ASN A 447 -41.17 -7.44 -17.95
CA ASN A 447 -41.31 -8.66 -18.74
C ASN A 447 -41.76 -9.84 -17.86
N PRO A 448 -43.06 -10.08 -17.74
CA PRO A 448 -43.58 -11.17 -16.88
C PRO A 448 -43.07 -12.57 -17.24
N ALA A 449 -42.52 -12.78 -18.44
CA ALA A 449 -41.95 -14.05 -18.88
C ALA A 449 -40.44 -14.16 -18.53
N SER A 450 -39.82 -13.12 -18.03
CA SER A 450 -38.42 -13.19 -17.64
C SER A 450 -38.23 -14.04 -16.39
N LYS A 451 -37.05 -14.67 -16.28
CA LYS A 451 -36.65 -15.45 -15.11
C LYS A 451 -35.29 -14.96 -14.64
N ALA A 452 -35.09 -15.03 -13.35
CA ALA A 452 -33.75 -14.81 -12.80
C ALA A 452 -32.79 -15.84 -13.43
N ALA A 453 -31.59 -15.38 -13.79
CA ALA A 453 -30.57 -16.22 -14.40
C ALA A 453 -29.18 -15.68 -14.00
N ASP A 454 -28.25 -16.59 -13.80
CA ASP A 454 -26.86 -16.21 -13.52
C ASP A 454 -26.27 -15.46 -14.71
N ARG A 455 -25.51 -14.40 -14.41
CA ARG A 455 -24.68 -13.74 -15.40
C ARG A 455 -23.48 -14.63 -15.69
N PRO A 456 -23.04 -14.81 -16.94
CA PRO A 456 -21.85 -15.61 -17.24
C PRO A 456 -20.59 -15.03 -16.64
N SER A 457 -20.58 -13.72 -16.39
CA SER A 457 -19.48 -12.99 -15.76
C SER A 457 -19.97 -11.70 -15.14
N GLN A 458 -19.16 -11.13 -14.23
CA GLN A 458 -19.39 -9.83 -13.63
C GLN A 458 -18.06 -9.10 -13.44
N SER A 459 -18.07 -7.78 -13.50
CA SER A 459 -16.88 -6.97 -13.21
C SER A 459 -16.62 -6.92 -11.69
N SER A 460 -15.34 -6.89 -11.34
CA SER A 460 -14.90 -6.95 -9.95
C SER A 460 -15.40 -5.76 -9.13
N GLU A 461 -15.32 -4.55 -9.66
CA GLU A 461 -15.77 -3.32 -8.97
C GLU A 461 -17.25 -3.36 -8.60
N VAL A 462 -18.09 -4.02 -9.39
CA VAL A 462 -19.51 -4.23 -9.08
C VAL A 462 -19.67 -5.19 -7.89
N LEU A 463 -18.91 -6.28 -7.89
CA LEU A 463 -18.95 -7.27 -6.80
C LEU A 463 -18.43 -6.71 -5.48
N PHE A 464 -17.43 -5.82 -5.52
CA PHE A 464 -16.91 -5.15 -4.31
C PHE A 464 -17.93 -4.23 -3.64
N ILE A 465 -18.91 -3.69 -4.37
CA ILE A 465 -20.03 -2.94 -3.77
C ILE A 465 -20.89 -3.85 -2.91
N GLU A 466 -21.24 -5.04 -3.40
CA GLU A 466 -22.02 -6.02 -2.63
C GLU A 466 -21.19 -6.65 -1.50
N GLN A 467 -19.90 -6.91 -1.74
CA GLN A 467 -19.00 -7.39 -0.70
C GLN A 467 -18.91 -6.41 0.46
N ALA A 468 -18.86 -5.10 0.17
CA ALA A 468 -18.86 -4.07 1.20
C ALA A 468 -20.14 -4.12 2.05
N GLU A 469 -21.30 -4.39 1.45
CA GLU A 469 -22.55 -4.55 2.20
C GLU A 469 -22.47 -5.70 3.21
N GLN A 470 -21.78 -6.80 2.86
CA GLN A 470 -21.64 -7.94 3.75
C GLN A 470 -20.78 -7.62 5.00
N TYR A 471 -19.73 -6.82 4.87
CA TYR A 471 -18.83 -6.46 5.97
C TYR A 471 -19.34 -5.32 6.82
N LEU A 472 -20.01 -4.31 6.23
CA LEU A 472 -20.46 -3.11 6.93
C LEU A 472 -21.52 -3.43 7.99
N ALA A 473 -21.37 -2.84 9.16
CA ALA A 473 -22.42 -2.72 10.16
C ALA A 473 -23.55 -1.80 9.65
N ASP A 474 -24.75 -1.96 10.21
CA ASP A 474 -25.87 -1.04 9.95
C ASP A 474 -25.47 0.38 10.33
N GLY A 475 -25.67 1.34 9.45
CA GLY A 475 -25.24 2.73 9.60
C GLY A 475 -23.75 2.99 9.31
N GLY A 476 -22.96 1.96 9.00
CA GLY A 476 -21.56 2.09 8.59
C GLY A 476 -21.37 2.75 7.23
N TYR A 477 -20.18 3.28 6.98
CA TYR A 477 -19.83 4.02 5.77
C TYR A 477 -18.93 3.22 4.84
N LEU A 478 -19.27 3.24 3.56
CA LEU A 478 -18.39 2.81 2.46
C LEU A 478 -17.89 4.05 1.72
N ALA A 479 -16.59 4.22 1.61
CA ALA A 479 -15.96 5.12 0.64
C ALA A 479 -15.23 4.27 -0.40
N ILE A 480 -15.71 4.33 -1.63
CA ILE A 480 -15.22 3.47 -2.71
C ILE A 480 -14.89 4.30 -3.95
N VAL A 481 -13.75 4.01 -4.55
CA VAL A 481 -13.40 4.57 -5.87
C VAL A 481 -14.05 3.71 -6.95
N LEU A 482 -14.82 4.33 -7.85
CA LEU A 482 -15.53 3.64 -8.92
C LEU A 482 -15.27 4.31 -10.26
N PRO A 483 -15.19 3.53 -11.36
CA PRO A 483 -15.25 4.07 -12.71
C PRO A 483 -16.58 4.82 -12.95
N ASP A 484 -16.53 5.98 -13.61
CA ASP A 484 -17.73 6.78 -13.92
C ASP A 484 -18.78 6.00 -14.71
N GLY A 485 -18.38 4.97 -15.47
CA GLY A 485 -19.29 4.09 -16.18
C GLY A 485 -20.32 3.37 -15.29
N ILE A 486 -20.00 3.09 -14.02
CA ILE A 486 -20.95 2.52 -13.04
C ILE A 486 -22.08 3.54 -12.77
N LEU A 487 -21.74 4.82 -12.72
CA LEU A 487 -22.66 5.89 -12.37
C LEU A 487 -23.48 6.41 -13.57
N THR A 488 -22.97 6.27 -14.80
CA THR A 488 -23.51 6.94 -15.99
C THR A 488 -24.08 5.99 -17.04
N ASN A 489 -23.54 4.77 -17.21
CA ASN A 489 -24.00 3.86 -18.26
C ASN A 489 -25.39 3.29 -17.94
N SER A 490 -26.28 3.29 -18.93
CA SER A 490 -27.62 2.71 -18.80
C SER A 490 -27.60 1.20 -18.48
N SER A 491 -26.64 0.47 -19.03
CA SER A 491 -26.44 -0.96 -18.74
C SER A 491 -26.09 -1.27 -17.27
N MET A 492 -25.67 -0.26 -16.50
CA MET A 492 -25.35 -0.37 -15.08
C MET A 492 -26.47 0.12 -14.15
N GLN A 493 -27.68 0.33 -14.68
CA GLN A 493 -28.82 0.78 -13.86
C GLN A 493 -29.09 -0.17 -12.69
N TYR A 494 -29.04 -1.47 -12.91
CA TYR A 494 -29.26 -2.48 -11.86
C TYR A 494 -28.27 -2.34 -10.67
N VAL A 495 -27.04 -1.85 -10.91
CA VAL A 495 -26.06 -1.59 -9.85
C VAL A 495 -26.47 -0.36 -9.04
N ARG A 496 -26.89 0.72 -9.73
CA ARG A 496 -27.39 1.93 -9.07
C ARG A 496 -28.66 1.67 -8.26
N ASP A 497 -29.54 0.81 -8.77
CA ASP A 497 -30.72 0.35 -8.05
C ASP A 497 -30.36 -0.41 -6.78
N TYR A 498 -29.39 -1.34 -6.86
CA TYR A 498 -28.85 -2.04 -5.70
C TYR A 498 -28.27 -1.09 -4.67
N ILE A 499 -27.45 -0.11 -5.12
CA ILE A 499 -26.88 0.92 -4.24
C ILE A 499 -28.00 1.69 -3.54
N SER A 500 -29.02 2.14 -4.27
CA SER A 500 -30.13 2.95 -3.73
C SER A 500 -31.00 2.19 -2.73
N ASP A 501 -31.14 0.85 -2.90
CA ASP A 501 -31.90 0.01 -1.97
C ASP A 501 -31.11 -0.35 -0.71
N THR A 502 -29.79 -0.44 -0.84
CA THR A 502 -28.92 -0.96 0.22
C THR A 502 -28.27 0.16 1.02
N PHE A 503 -28.00 1.30 0.36
CA PHE A 503 -27.25 2.41 0.92
C PHE A 503 -27.97 3.75 0.71
N ARG A 504 -27.80 4.65 1.64
CA ARG A 504 -27.97 6.08 1.42
C ARG A 504 -26.74 6.58 0.66
N VAL A 505 -26.94 7.22 -0.48
CA VAL A 505 -25.86 7.93 -1.16
C VAL A 505 -25.58 9.21 -0.37
N VAL A 506 -24.38 9.33 0.17
CA VAL A 506 -23.95 10.49 0.99
C VAL A 506 -23.31 11.54 0.08
N ALA A 507 -22.30 11.13 -0.68
CA ALA A 507 -21.61 12.03 -1.61
C ALA A 507 -21.08 11.30 -2.84
N VAL A 508 -20.96 12.06 -3.93
CA VAL A 508 -20.24 11.67 -5.14
C VAL A 508 -19.27 12.79 -5.51
N VAL A 509 -17.98 12.47 -5.51
CA VAL A 509 -16.91 13.43 -5.85
C VAL A 509 -16.21 12.95 -7.11
N SER A 510 -16.42 13.67 -8.21
CA SER A 510 -15.81 13.36 -9.51
C SER A 510 -14.35 13.80 -9.52
N MET A 511 -13.44 12.88 -9.84
CA MET A 511 -12.00 13.15 -9.95
C MET A 511 -11.64 13.62 -11.37
N PRO A 512 -10.54 14.36 -11.57
CA PRO A 512 -10.10 14.70 -12.93
C PRO A 512 -9.74 13.42 -13.71
N GLN A 513 -9.81 13.49 -15.05
CA GLN A 513 -9.42 12.39 -15.94
C GLN A 513 -7.99 11.91 -15.67
N THR A 514 -7.15 12.81 -15.20
CA THR A 514 -5.71 12.59 -14.92
C THR A 514 -5.44 11.95 -13.58
N ALA A 515 -6.44 11.79 -12.72
CA ALA A 515 -6.26 11.39 -11.31
C ALA A 515 -5.42 10.13 -11.10
N PHE A 516 -5.56 9.14 -11.98
CA PHE A 516 -4.84 7.87 -11.92
C PHE A 516 -3.82 7.68 -13.05
N MET A 517 -3.60 8.70 -13.91
CA MET A 517 -2.69 8.57 -15.06
C MET A 517 -1.23 8.38 -14.61
N ALA A 518 -0.79 9.11 -13.59
CA ALA A 518 0.56 8.97 -13.03
C ALA A 518 0.82 7.56 -12.46
N THR A 519 -0.23 6.85 -12.08
CA THR A 519 -0.16 5.46 -11.60
C THR A 519 -0.45 4.43 -12.71
N GLY A 520 -0.75 4.88 -13.94
CA GLY A 520 -0.91 4.04 -15.14
C GLY A 520 -2.36 3.80 -15.57
N ALA A 521 -3.38 4.24 -14.83
CA ALA A 521 -4.79 4.07 -15.18
C ALA A 521 -5.37 5.34 -15.82
N GLY A 522 -5.86 5.22 -17.06
CA GLY A 522 -6.51 6.31 -17.79
C GLY A 522 -8.05 6.36 -17.64
N VAL A 523 -8.61 5.71 -16.62
CA VAL A 523 -10.06 5.61 -16.42
C VAL A 523 -10.57 6.77 -15.59
N LYS A 524 -11.55 7.50 -16.10
CA LYS A 524 -12.28 8.52 -15.36
C LYS A 524 -13.03 7.89 -14.21
N SER A 525 -12.83 8.40 -13.01
CA SER A 525 -13.33 7.80 -11.78
C SER A 525 -13.93 8.83 -10.85
N SER A 526 -14.81 8.38 -9.97
CA SER A 526 -15.39 9.14 -8.86
C SER A 526 -15.20 8.43 -7.54
N VAL A 527 -15.10 9.18 -6.46
CA VAL A 527 -15.20 8.65 -5.10
C VAL A 527 -16.64 8.74 -4.64
N VAL A 528 -17.21 7.60 -4.25
CA VAL A 528 -18.60 7.50 -3.81
C VAL A 528 -18.64 7.17 -2.32
N PHE A 529 -19.36 7.99 -1.56
CA PHE A 529 -19.58 7.78 -0.14
C PHE A 529 -21.01 7.30 0.08
N LEU A 530 -21.14 6.13 0.69
CA LEU A 530 -22.39 5.44 0.93
C LEU A 530 -22.54 5.12 2.43
N LYS A 531 -23.76 5.23 2.97
CA LYS A 531 -24.09 4.82 4.34
C LYS A 531 -25.06 3.65 4.30
N LYS A 532 -24.70 2.52 4.89
CA LYS A 532 -25.53 1.31 4.86
C LYS A 532 -26.85 1.53 5.62
N TYR A 533 -27.96 1.17 5.02
CA TYR A 533 -29.25 1.12 5.70
C TYR A 533 -29.33 -0.04 6.70
N SER A 534 -30.13 0.13 7.74
CA SER A 534 -30.49 -0.97 8.60
C SER A 534 -31.31 -2.03 7.82
N LYS A 535 -31.28 -3.26 8.27
CA LYS A 535 -32.08 -4.35 7.67
C LYS A 535 -33.55 -3.95 7.51
N LYS A 536 -34.15 -3.34 8.54
CA LYS A 536 -35.55 -2.89 8.52
C LYS A 536 -35.80 -1.81 7.45
N GLU A 537 -34.86 -0.90 7.27
CA GLU A 537 -34.97 0.17 6.27
C GLU A 537 -34.80 -0.39 4.85
N LYS A 538 -33.84 -1.30 4.65
CA LYS A 538 -33.66 -2.01 3.39
C LYS A 538 -34.94 -2.77 2.98
N GLU A 539 -35.54 -3.55 3.88
CA GLU A 539 -36.81 -4.26 3.65
C GLU A 539 -37.93 -3.30 3.29
N LYS A 540 -38.07 -2.16 4.00
CA LYS A 540 -39.06 -1.13 3.72
C LYS A 540 -38.87 -0.55 2.30
N ARG A 541 -37.64 -0.20 1.90
CA ARG A 541 -37.32 0.35 0.59
C ARG A 541 -37.63 -0.62 -0.51
N GLN A 542 -37.26 -1.89 -0.35
CA GLN A 542 -37.59 -2.95 -1.29
C GLN A 542 -39.12 -3.15 -1.42
N SER A 543 -39.85 -3.10 -0.32
CA SER A 543 -41.31 -3.17 -0.35
C SER A 543 -41.93 -1.98 -1.10
N VAL A 544 -41.44 -0.77 -0.89
CA VAL A 544 -41.93 0.44 -1.61
C VAL A 544 -41.61 0.32 -3.09
N ARG A 545 -40.40 -0.09 -3.47
CA ARG A 545 -40.01 -0.35 -4.88
C ARG A 545 -40.96 -1.33 -5.55
N THR A 546 -41.14 -2.50 -4.94
CA THR A 546 -42.02 -3.57 -5.47
C THR A 546 -43.47 -3.06 -5.57
N GLY A 547 -43.91 -2.27 -4.59
CA GLY A 547 -45.22 -1.64 -4.60
C GLY A 547 -45.42 -0.70 -5.77
N ILE A 548 -44.46 0.19 -6.05
CA ILE A 548 -44.52 1.11 -7.21
C ILE A 548 -44.53 0.33 -8.52
N GLN A 549 -43.67 -0.67 -8.67
CA GLN A 549 -43.64 -1.51 -9.88
C GLN A 549 -44.96 -2.24 -10.10
N SER A 550 -45.52 -2.82 -9.06
CA SER A 550 -46.78 -3.56 -9.14
C SER A 550 -47.97 -2.64 -9.48
N SER A 551 -48.03 -1.44 -8.87
CA SER A 551 -49.07 -0.45 -9.15
C SER A 551 -48.98 0.06 -10.59
N LEU A 552 -47.77 0.37 -11.08
CA LEU A 552 -47.55 0.79 -12.46
C LEU A 552 -47.99 -0.25 -13.49
N LEU A 553 -47.73 -1.53 -13.21
CA LEU A 553 -48.14 -2.62 -14.11
C LEU A 553 -49.65 -2.89 -14.08
N ALA A 554 -50.28 -2.82 -12.91
CA ALA A 554 -51.65 -3.23 -12.72
C ALA A 554 -52.67 -2.08 -12.93
N GLU A 555 -52.29 -0.83 -12.60
CA GLU A 555 -53.23 0.28 -12.48
C GLU A 555 -52.98 1.40 -13.51
N SER A 556 -51.82 1.47 -14.15
CA SER A 556 -51.55 2.51 -15.15
C SER A 556 -52.01 2.11 -16.56
N ASP A 557 -52.40 3.10 -17.39
CA ASP A 557 -52.77 2.88 -18.81
C ASP A 557 -51.62 2.20 -19.57
N ASN A 558 -50.38 2.63 -19.35
CA ASN A 558 -49.19 2.07 -19.96
C ASN A 558 -48.94 0.60 -19.54
N GLY A 559 -49.20 0.25 -18.25
CA GLY A 559 -49.12 -1.13 -17.77
C GLY A 559 -50.12 -2.06 -18.42
N MET A 560 -51.37 -1.58 -18.57
CA MET A 560 -52.43 -2.30 -19.29
C MET A 560 -52.09 -2.45 -20.76
N GLU A 561 -51.56 -1.39 -21.40
CA GLU A 561 -51.12 -1.44 -22.80
C GLU A 561 -49.95 -2.43 -23.00
N LEU A 562 -48.99 -2.46 -22.14
CA LEU A 562 -47.87 -3.41 -22.18
C LEU A 562 -48.39 -4.86 -22.13
N PHE A 563 -49.30 -5.14 -21.20
CA PHE A 563 -49.92 -6.48 -21.11
C PHE A 563 -50.65 -6.88 -22.37
N ASN A 564 -51.48 -5.96 -22.94
CA ASN A 564 -52.23 -6.20 -24.19
C ASN A 564 -51.30 -6.43 -25.38
N LEU A 565 -50.18 -5.67 -25.49
CA LEU A 565 -49.21 -5.86 -26.58
C LEU A 565 -48.49 -7.19 -26.49
N LEU A 566 -48.09 -7.60 -25.28
CA LEU A 566 -47.47 -8.91 -25.04
C LEU A 566 -48.39 -10.08 -25.39
N GLU A 567 -49.69 -10.01 -25.01
CA GLU A 567 -50.69 -11.01 -25.34
C GLU A 567 -50.97 -11.04 -26.86
N GLN A 568 -51.09 -9.91 -27.52
CA GLN A 568 -51.26 -9.83 -28.96
C GLN A 568 -50.06 -10.39 -29.72
N LYS A 569 -48.82 -10.00 -29.32
CA LYS A 569 -47.59 -10.57 -29.88
C LYS A 569 -47.55 -12.09 -29.76
N LYS A 570 -47.91 -12.63 -28.60
CA LYS A 570 -47.98 -14.09 -28.34
C LYS A 570 -48.98 -14.80 -29.25
N LYS A 571 -50.18 -14.20 -29.42
CA LYS A 571 -51.23 -14.77 -30.28
C LYS A 571 -50.84 -14.76 -31.77
N GLU A 572 -50.30 -13.66 -32.27
CA GLU A 572 -49.86 -13.54 -33.67
C GLU A 572 -48.66 -14.47 -33.95
N THR A 573 -47.68 -14.52 -33.04
CA THR A 573 -46.55 -15.44 -33.15
C THR A 573 -46.99 -16.89 -33.21
N ALA A 574 -47.95 -17.28 -32.37
CA ALA A 574 -48.50 -18.65 -32.37
C ALA A 574 -49.26 -18.96 -33.69
N LYS A 575 -49.96 -17.99 -34.26
CA LYS A 575 -50.64 -18.09 -35.57
C LYS A 575 -49.62 -18.33 -36.68
N TYR A 576 -48.59 -17.52 -36.79
CA TYR A 576 -47.54 -17.70 -37.79
C TYR A 576 -46.76 -18.98 -37.62
N ASN A 577 -46.50 -19.46 -36.39
CA ASN A 577 -45.89 -20.76 -36.15
C ASN A 577 -46.73 -21.94 -36.71
N LYS A 578 -48.06 -21.84 -36.65
CA LYS A 578 -48.92 -22.85 -37.24
C LYS A 578 -48.88 -22.78 -38.78
N LEU A 579 -48.87 -21.58 -39.38
CA LEU A 579 -48.76 -21.40 -40.83
C LEU A 579 -47.39 -21.91 -41.35
N ILE A 580 -46.30 -21.59 -40.70
CA ILE A 580 -44.96 -22.09 -41.04
C ILE A 580 -44.91 -23.61 -40.98
N LYS A 581 -45.44 -24.24 -39.90
CA LYS A 581 -45.47 -25.68 -39.77
C LYS A 581 -46.35 -26.41 -40.79
N ALA A 582 -47.39 -25.73 -41.28
CA ALA A 582 -48.20 -26.21 -42.41
C ALA A 582 -47.44 -26.11 -43.74
N ALA A 583 -46.84 -24.95 -44.01
CA ALA A 583 -46.10 -24.67 -45.24
C ALA A 583 -44.81 -25.53 -45.39
N GLU A 584 -44.15 -25.89 -44.30
CA GLU A 584 -42.96 -26.81 -44.29
C GLU A 584 -43.23 -28.17 -44.89
N LYS A 585 -44.50 -28.54 -45.05
CA LYS A 585 -44.91 -29.81 -45.70
C LYS A 585 -45.18 -29.68 -47.21
N ASP A 586 -45.43 -28.43 -47.65
CA ASP A 586 -46.02 -28.24 -49.00
C ASP A 586 -45.17 -27.30 -49.90
N SER A 587 -44.46 -26.28 -49.36
CA SER A 587 -43.75 -25.27 -50.14
C SER A 587 -42.66 -24.56 -49.36
N ASP A 588 -41.40 -24.56 -49.85
CA ASP A 588 -40.28 -23.86 -49.29
C ASP A 588 -40.43 -22.32 -49.43
N GLU A 589 -41.06 -21.84 -50.53
CA GLU A 589 -41.30 -20.42 -50.82
C GLU A 589 -42.33 -19.84 -49.85
N ASP A 590 -43.44 -20.54 -49.59
CA ASP A 590 -44.43 -20.13 -48.58
C ASP A 590 -43.88 -20.19 -47.18
N THR A 591 -43.06 -21.19 -46.86
CA THR A 591 -42.37 -21.28 -45.58
C THR A 591 -41.47 -20.06 -45.33
N LYS A 592 -40.71 -19.61 -46.33
CA LYS A 592 -39.84 -18.42 -46.22
C LYS A 592 -40.70 -17.16 -46.08
N ARG A 593 -41.72 -16.98 -46.91
CA ARG A 593 -42.66 -15.85 -46.83
C ARG A 593 -43.24 -15.70 -45.43
N PHE A 594 -43.78 -16.78 -44.86
CA PHE A 594 -44.40 -16.75 -43.53
C PHE A 594 -43.37 -16.50 -42.40
N LYS A 595 -42.10 -16.92 -42.56
CA LYS A 595 -41.02 -16.57 -41.64
C LYS A 595 -40.70 -15.08 -41.69
N ASP A 596 -40.63 -14.48 -42.91
CA ASP A 596 -40.38 -13.06 -43.10
C ASP A 596 -41.54 -12.18 -42.56
N GLU A 597 -42.77 -12.57 -42.85
CA GLU A 597 -44.00 -11.93 -42.34
C GLU A 597 -44.05 -11.99 -40.79
N LYS A 598 -43.74 -13.15 -40.22
CA LYS A 598 -43.65 -13.34 -38.76
C LYS A 598 -42.63 -12.38 -38.15
N GLN A 599 -41.45 -12.26 -38.77
CA GLN A 599 -40.41 -11.41 -38.25
C GLN A 599 -40.84 -9.94 -38.28
N ALA A 600 -41.43 -9.50 -39.39
CA ALA A 600 -41.92 -8.11 -39.51
C ALA A 600 -43.02 -7.79 -38.47
N VAL A 601 -43.91 -8.76 -38.18
CA VAL A 601 -44.94 -8.60 -37.13
C VAL A 601 -44.31 -8.52 -35.75
N ILE A 602 -43.30 -9.37 -35.46
CA ILE A 602 -42.57 -9.37 -34.20
C ILE A 602 -41.87 -8.04 -34.02
N ASP A 603 -41.14 -7.52 -35.03
CA ASP A 603 -40.41 -6.26 -34.99
C ASP A 603 -41.35 -5.09 -34.72
N GLY A 604 -42.54 -5.08 -35.35
CA GLY A 604 -43.55 -4.05 -35.10
C GLY A 604 -44.14 -4.06 -33.69
N PHE A 605 -44.31 -5.25 -33.08
CA PHE A 605 -44.69 -5.36 -31.68
C PHE A 605 -43.53 -4.92 -30.74
N ASP A 606 -42.30 -5.31 -31.05
CA ASP A 606 -41.16 -4.99 -30.24
C ASP A 606 -40.92 -3.48 -30.16
N GLU A 607 -41.03 -2.76 -31.27
CA GLU A 607 -40.93 -1.29 -31.30
C GLU A 607 -42.00 -0.61 -30.40
N ARG A 608 -43.23 -1.09 -30.44
CA ARG A 608 -44.31 -0.56 -29.57
C ARG A 608 -44.10 -0.92 -28.10
N ILE A 609 -43.71 -2.15 -27.82
CA ILE A 609 -43.43 -2.63 -26.47
C ILE A 609 -42.28 -1.83 -25.84
N GLU A 610 -41.20 -1.55 -26.56
CA GLU A 610 -40.08 -0.76 -26.04
C GLU A 610 -40.52 0.68 -25.74
N LYS A 611 -41.33 1.34 -26.59
CA LYS A 611 -41.89 2.66 -26.27
C LYS A 611 -42.71 2.69 -24.98
N VAL A 612 -43.55 1.67 -24.77
CA VAL A 612 -44.35 1.58 -23.53
C VAL A 612 -43.49 1.30 -22.32
N LYS A 613 -42.47 0.48 -22.46
CA LYS A 613 -41.49 0.21 -21.38
C LYS A 613 -40.70 1.48 -21.00
N GLU A 614 -40.31 2.29 -21.97
CA GLU A 614 -39.66 3.59 -21.73
C GLU A 614 -40.55 4.48 -20.86
N LEU A 615 -41.84 4.65 -21.22
CA LEU A 615 -42.81 5.45 -20.46
C LEU A 615 -43.04 4.89 -19.04
N LEU A 616 -43.09 3.58 -18.88
CA LEU A 616 -43.18 2.93 -17.54
C LEU A 616 -41.93 3.16 -16.71
N THR A 617 -40.78 3.11 -17.35
CA THR A 617 -39.49 3.36 -16.68
C THR A 617 -39.39 4.80 -16.19
N GLU A 618 -39.77 5.77 -17.04
CA GLU A 618 -39.81 7.20 -16.65
C GLU A 618 -40.79 7.43 -15.48
N SER A 619 -41.99 6.84 -15.54
CA SER A 619 -42.97 6.94 -14.47
C SER A 619 -42.49 6.29 -13.16
N TYR A 620 -41.79 5.16 -13.28
CA TYR A 620 -41.15 4.49 -12.14
C TYR A 620 -40.08 5.35 -11.51
N GLU A 621 -39.17 5.92 -12.32
CA GLU A 621 -38.10 6.79 -11.82
C GLU A 621 -38.65 8.02 -11.10
N GLU A 622 -39.69 8.64 -11.62
CA GLU A 622 -40.33 9.80 -10.99
C GLU A 622 -40.95 9.44 -9.61
N GLN A 623 -41.71 8.33 -9.55
CA GLN A 623 -42.31 7.87 -8.30
C GLN A 623 -41.26 7.37 -7.30
N TYR A 624 -40.22 6.70 -7.77
CA TYR A 624 -39.11 6.25 -6.96
C TYR A 624 -38.37 7.43 -6.31
N LYS A 625 -38.01 8.45 -7.10
CA LYS A 625 -37.38 9.67 -6.58
C LYS A 625 -38.24 10.35 -5.51
N LYS A 626 -39.54 10.46 -5.74
CA LYS A 626 -40.47 11.06 -4.74
C LYS A 626 -40.60 10.26 -3.45
N SER A 627 -40.54 8.93 -3.54
CA SER A 627 -40.85 8.04 -2.41
C SER A 627 -39.63 7.60 -1.61
N LEU A 628 -38.47 7.46 -2.23
CA LEU A 628 -37.28 6.82 -1.62
C LEU A 628 -36.06 7.73 -1.55
N ILE A 629 -35.90 8.70 -2.44
CA ILE A 629 -34.77 9.65 -2.42
C ILE A 629 -35.28 11.01 -1.90
N ASN A 630 -35.46 11.09 -0.60
CA ASN A 630 -35.88 12.32 0.08
C ASN A 630 -34.83 12.79 1.09
N TYR A 631 -33.58 12.91 0.60
CA TYR A 631 -32.45 13.39 1.38
C TYR A 631 -31.43 14.09 0.48
N PRO A 632 -30.67 15.06 1.00
CA PRO A 632 -29.62 15.72 0.22
C PRO A 632 -28.43 14.77 -0.05
N ILE A 633 -27.80 14.98 -1.21
CA ILE A 633 -26.58 14.30 -1.64
C ILE A 633 -25.56 15.38 -1.95
N LEU A 634 -24.36 15.29 -1.36
CA LEU A 634 -23.27 16.19 -1.71
C LEU A 634 -22.66 15.78 -3.05
N MET A 635 -22.64 16.70 -4.00
CA MET A 635 -22.03 16.50 -5.31
C MET A 635 -20.90 17.50 -5.52
N ALA A 636 -19.71 17.01 -5.84
CA ALA A 636 -18.55 17.86 -6.12
C ALA A 636 -17.76 17.37 -7.33
N ILE A 637 -17.10 18.30 -8.00
CA ILE A 637 -16.14 18.02 -9.07
C ILE A 637 -14.82 18.60 -8.63
N ALA A 638 -13.80 17.76 -8.54
CA ALA A 638 -12.42 18.19 -8.34
C ALA A 638 -11.73 18.26 -9.71
N GLU A 639 -11.26 19.43 -10.08
CA GLU A 639 -10.50 19.66 -11.32
C GLU A 639 -8.99 19.54 -11.07
N ASP A 640 -8.53 19.97 -9.90
CA ASP A 640 -7.13 19.84 -9.47
C ASP A 640 -7.06 19.14 -8.11
N ILE A 641 -6.32 18.03 -8.07
CA ILE A 641 -6.14 17.19 -6.89
C ILE A 641 -4.70 17.23 -6.35
N GLY A 642 -3.94 18.30 -6.68
CA GLY A 642 -2.60 18.53 -6.18
C GLY A 642 -1.46 18.03 -7.07
N PHE A 643 -1.77 17.36 -8.19
CA PHE A 643 -0.76 16.88 -9.15
C PHE A 643 -1.37 16.71 -10.57
N ASP A 644 -0.52 16.86 -11.56
CA ASP A 644 -0.86 16.71 -12.98
C ASP A 644 -0.80 15.22 -13.44
N ALA A 645 -1.06 14.99 -14.71
CA ALA A 645 -1.02 13.66 -15.34
C ALA A 645 0.34 12.95 -15.25
N THR A 646 1.42 13.70 -15.00
CA THR A 646 2.79 13.16 -14.87
C THR A 646 3.16 12.88 -13.40
N GLY A 647 2.31 13.27 -12.46
CA GLY A 647 2.57 13.18 -11.02
C GLY A 647 3.36 14.35 -10.45
N LYS A 648 3.51 15.44 -11.21
CA LYS A 648 4.14 16.67 -10.74
C LYS A 648 3.13 17.51 -9.95
N GLU A 649 3.56 18.05 -8.82
CA GLU A 649 2.74 18.92 -7.98
C GLU A 649 2.26 20.16 -8.73
N THR A 650 0.97 20.49 -8.59
CA THR A 650 0.32 21.67 -9.17
C THR A 650 0.27 22.84 -8.20
N GLY A 651 0.42 22.59 -6.91
CA GLY A 651 0.32 23.59 -5.84
C GLY A 651 -1.12 23.95 -5.43
N ASN A 652 -2.15 23.34 -6.07
CA ASN A 652 -3.56 23.48 -5.70
C ASN A 652 -4.16 22.08 -5.46
N ASN A 653 -4.89 21.89 -4.36
CA ASN A 653 -5.56 20.62 -4.05
C ASN A 653 -6.97 20.89 -3.51
N GLU A 654 -7.95 20.85 -4.40
CA GLU A 654 -9.36 21.11 -4.10
C GLU A 654 -9.97 20.05 -3.16
N LEU A 655 -9.40 18.85 -3.11
CA LEU A 655 -9.87 17.79 -2.22
C LEU A 655 -9.80 18.18 -0.75
N ILE A 656 -8.90 19.08 -0.35
CA ILE A 656 -8.78 19.56 1.03
C ILE A 656 -10.06 20.28 1.45
N GLU A 657 -10.59 21.15 0.61
CA GLU A 657 -11.80 21.92 0.92
C GLU A 657 -13.05 21.06 0.80
N ILE A 658 -13.11 20.20 -0.22
CA ILE A 658 -14.19 19.22 -0.39
C ILE A 658 -14.26 18.29 0.83
N SER A 659 -13.11 17.84 1.36
CA SER A 659 -13.05 17.00 2.57
C SER A 659 -13.67 17.69 3.79
N LYS A 660 -13.39 18.98 4.02
CA LYS A 660 -13.95 19.74 5.14
C LYS A 660 -15.47 19.87 5.04
N GLU A 661 -15.97 20.18 3.85
CA GLU A 661 -17.42 20.31 3.63
C GLU A 661 -18.13 18.95 3.75
N LEU A 662 -17.52 17.89 3.21
CA LEU A 662 -18.06 16.54 3.33
C LEU A 662 -18.07 16.05 4.80
N SER A 663 -17.03 16.36 5.57
CA SER A 663 -16.99 16.03 7.00
C SER A 663 -18.13 16.71 7.77
N LYS A 664 -18.39 18.00 7.51
CA LYS A 664 -19.52 18.74 8.11
C LYS A 664 -20.87 18.14 7.70
N PHE A 665 -20.98 17.76 6.43
CA PHE A 665 -22.20 17.12 5.92
C PHE A 665 -22.44 15.75 6.54
N ILE A 666 -21.40 14.92 6.69
CA ILE A 666 -21.50 13.64 7.41
C ILE A 666 -21.88 13.85 8.87
N GLU A 667 -21.28 14.83 9.55
CA GLU A 667 -21.66 15.19 10.92
C GLU A 667 -23.14 15.61 11.02
N ALA A 668 -23.63 16.37 10.04
CA ALA A 668 -25.05 16.74 9.99
C ALA A 668 -25.96 15.53 9.78
N ILE A 669 -25.55 14.56 8.97
CA ILE A 669 -26.25 13.27 8.79
C ILE A 669 -26.33 12.51 10.12
N GLU A 670 -25.20 12.40 10.84
CA GLU A 670 -25.17 11.71 12.15
C GLU A 670 -26.07 12.37 13.19
N ASN A 671 -26.17 13.69 13.14
CA ASN A 671 -27.01 14.49 14.03
C ASN A 671 -28.48 14.65 13.57
N GLY A 672 -28.86 14.05 12.41
CA GLY A 672 -30.20 14.20 11.83
C GLY A 672 -30.54 15.63 11.36
N LYS A 673 -29.52 16.43 11.04
CA LYS A 673 -29.62 17.85 10.62
C LYS A 673 -29.28 18.09 9.15
N ASP A 674 -29.13 17.04 8.37
CA ASP A 674 -28.71 17.10 6.98
C ASP A 674 -29.69 17.84 6.05
N ARG A 675 -30.98 17.93 6.44
CA ARG A 675 -32.00 18.70 5.68
C ARG A 675 -31.71 20.20 5.60
N PHE A 676 -30.84 20.73 6.45
CA PHE A 676 -30.42 22.13 6.40
C PHE A 676 -29.38 22.43 5.30
N PHE A 677 -28.91 21.40 4.59
CA PHE A 677 -28.02 21.51 3.43
C PHE A 677 -28.77 21.48 2.09
N LEU A 678 -30.12 21.51 2.11
CA LEU A 678 -30.97 21.59 0.91
C LEU A 678 -31.13 23.02 0.42
#